data_5a64ffc6c49cd5c84ff6793dafd0d91f
#
_entry.id   5a64ffc6c49cd5c84ff6793dafd0d91f
#
_cell.length_a   1.000
_cell.length_b   1.000
_cell.length_c   1.000
_cell.angle_alpha   90.00
_cell.angle_beta   90.00
_cell.angle_gamma   90.00
#
_symmetry.space_group_name_H-M   'P 1'
#
loop_
_entity.id
_entity.type
_entity.pdbx_description
1 polymer ?
#
loop_
_entity_poly.entity_id
_entity_poly.type
_entity_poly.pdbx_seq_one_letter_code
_entity_poly.pdbx_strand_id
1 'polypeptide(L)'
;MINTIKKYSYGLMLAGVTLLSLSSCNDYFDDVPKNATTLDDVFSNRDQTLNWLTNVYSYIPNELRLRFQDGTSNGMMLHASMSGYQPWSDSGQGKHQNIIQGTLSPSTGWVNDMYSSFYRAIQYANIYLAHVDECAPMSDAEKATTKAECRALRAYYYFCLVKNFGPVPLVGDRINGVEDDLGKMSLERNTIDECFDYILSEFDYALKSGDLFHQYDENHAFVPQYQGNFTQEAVEGLRSVVLLYRASYLYNGDPFYAGLANHDGKKLFPQRRDEQKWIDARNAAKALIDNGQWRLVYRDNGGKLVNTVAESCPYNSVLNACVGNADNEEAIVRRQFTDGSLARDLYPLIPRNNGGSLPAPYGTVDNGAGAYSVPLEFVDLYFTNKGMRIQDDPDFYTYDYDDDSQYTKDMVYTTRNKSSYRDPISGYKYLTVQSGHPIMKQFYNREARFYLGITFENRPLDTGNGKNAPTEMFYSGNSGPNSGGTHDFPIFGTICRKGIQYGSTPSGWAFDILLRLGEVYLNYAEACAELGDVEEALRSVNLIRARAGVAEYKLNAGDATTGARGEKRIDVPGGYDKDNVLKVVYRERIIELAFENKYYYDVRRWGVADGKWRGGAELTDGWIYAPYHKGGEGGDVHGYNINNVNDATNLSFYKRVSPQHRIFTKRMTLLPIPQEEINRNHNCVQTTGWESAGDDAVNE
;
A
#
# COMPACT_ATOMS: atom_id res chain seq x y z
N MET A 1 27.81 -75.79 33.23
CA MET A 1 28.63 -74.71 33.85
C MET A 1 28.74 -73.45 32.97
N ILE A 2 28.63 -73.52 31.66
CA ILE A 2 28.75 -72.37 30.72
C ILE A 2 27.50 -71.48 30.70
N ASN A 3 26.30 -72.04 30.92
CA ASN A 3 25.02 -71.26 30.86
C ASN A 3 24.73 -70.46 32.15
N THR A 4 25.41 -70.75 33.24
CA THR A 4 25.24 -70.06 34.53
C THR A 4 26.09 -68.79 34.57
N ILE A 5 27.26 -68.83 33.93
CA ILE A 5 28.19 -67.67 33.87
C ILE A 5 27.63 -66.58 32.94
N LYS A 6 26.94 -66.92 31.87
CA LYS A 6 26.30 -65.93 30.97
C LYS A 6 25.15 -65.16 31.65
N LYS A 7 24.39 -65.77 32.56
CA LYS A 7 23.29 -65.11 33.28
C LYS A 7 23.77 -64.04 34.29
N TYR A 8 24.90 -64.29 34.93
CA TYR A 8 25.48 -63.35 35.90
C TYR A 8 26.23 -62.18 35.21
N SER A 9 26.79 -62.42 34.02
CA SER A 9 27.45 -61.41 33.21
C SER A 9 26.47 -60.36 32.65
N TYR A 10 25.27 -60.76 32.22
CA TYR A 10 24.22 -59.83 31.78
C TYR A 10 23.58 -59.06 32.95
N GLY A 11 23.49 -59.66 34.14
CA GLY A 11 22.99 -58.97 35.34
C GLY A 11 23.93 -57.87 35.84
N LEU A 12 25.24 -58.08 35.77
CA LEU A 12 26.26 -57.11 36.17
C LEU A 12 26.42 -56.00 35.11
N MET A 13 26.23 -56.28 33.82
CA MET A 13 26.20 -55.26 32.75
C MET A 13 24.97 -54.36 32.86
N LEU A 14 23.79 -54.92 33.16
CA LEU A 14 22.57 -54.15 33.33
C LEU A 14 22.59 -53.27 34.60
N ALA A 15 23.19 -53.74 35.72
CA ALA A 15 23.36 -52.96 36.92
C ALA A 15 24.42 -51.88 36.77
N GLY A 16 25.47 -52.08 35.96
CA GLY A 16 26.49 -51.09 35.67
C GLY A 16 25.98 -49.96 34.76
N VAL A 17 25.05 -50.28 33.83
CA VAL A 17 24.42 -49.25 32.93
C VAL A 17 23.38 -48.42 33.68
N THR A 18 22.65 -49.01 34.65
CA THR A 18 21.68 -48.27 35.47
C THR A 18 22.32 -47.41 36.57
N LEU A 19 23.54 -47.67 37.01
CA LEU A 19 24.28 -46.84 37.96
C LEU A 19 25.04 -45.68 37.29
N LEU A 20 25.31 -45.76 35.98
CA LEU A 20 25.93 -44.68 35.22
C LEU A 20 24.90 -43.68 34.67
N SER A 21 23.59 -43.99 34.75
CA SER A 21 22.51 -43.08 34.28
C SER A 21 21.90 -42.20 35.39
N LEU A 22 22.40 -42.30 36.64
CA LEU A 22 21.91 -41.48 37.75
C LEU A 22 22.88 -40.39 38.22
N SER A 23 24.03 -40.23 37.57
CA SER A 23 25.01 -39.20 37.94
C SER A 23 25.25 -38.15 36.85
N SER A 24 24.35 -38.04 35.84
CA SER A 24 24.46 -37.04 34.82
C SER A 24 23.11 -36.40 34.64
N CYS A 25 22.94 -35.22 35.16
CA CYS A 25 22.03 -34.17 34.69
C CYS A 25 21.61 -33.20 35.79
N ASN A 26 22.51 -32.74 36.64
CA ASN A 26 22.20 -31.54 37.41
C ASN A 26 23.08 -30.33 37.04
N ASP A 27 24.24 -30.55 36.39
CA ASP A 27 25.12 -29.43 36.03
C ASP A 27 25.04 -29.01 34.53
N TYR A 28 24.32 -29.78 33.68
CA TYR A 28 24.26 -29.47 32.24
C TYR A 28 23.19 -28.45 31.89
N PHE A 29 22.25 -28.17 32.77
CA PHE A 29 21.22 -27.15 32.59
C PHE A 29 21.48 -25.87 33.38
N ASP A 30 22.43 -25.86 34.28
CA ASP A 30 22.82 -24.66 35.04
C ASP A 30 23.97 -23.85 34.39
N ASP A 31 24.65 -24.37 33.41
CA ASP A 31 25.53 -23.57 32.57
C ASP A 31 24.67 -22.85 31.48
N VAL A 32 24.10 -21.71 31.85
CA VAL A 32 23.78 -20.67 30.87
C VAL A 32 25.02 -20.51 29.98
N PRO A 33 24.95 -20.68 28.66
CA PRO A 33 26.11 -20.51 27.80
C PRO A 33 26.78 -19.20 28.17
N LYS A 34 28.04 -19.24 28.63
CA LYS A 34 28.82 -18.05 29.08
C LYS A 34 28.93 -16.96 28.02
N ASN A 35 28.35 -17.17 26.83
CA ASN A 35 28.30 -16.25 25.69
C ASN A 35 26.86 -15.86 25.29
N ALA A 36 25.83 -16.19 26.08
CA ALA A 36 24.49 -15.69 25.80
C ALA A 36 24.42 -14.23 26.27
N THR A 37 24.24 -13.30 25.34
CA THR A 37 23.99 -11.88 25.63
C THR A 37 22.68 -11.76 26.39
N THR A 38 22.71 -11.23 27.60
CA THR A 38 21.52 -10.98 28.44
C THR A 38 20.90 -9.62 28.09
N LEU A 39 19.68 -9.35 28.56
CA LEU A 39 19.07 -8.02 28.43
C LEU A 39 19.91 -6.96 29.16
N ASP A 40 20.49 -7.31 30.33
CA ASP A 40 21.37 -6.41 31.07
C ASP A 40 22.63 -6.05 30.26
N ASP A 41 23.21 -7.01 29.54
CA ASP A 41 24.35 -6.75 28.65
C ASP A 41 23.95 -5.78 27.49
N VAL A 42 22.77 -5.95 26.94
CA VAL A 42 22.26 -5.09 25.86
C VAL A 42 22.01 -3.67 26.36
N PHE A 43 21.28 -3.53 27.47
CA PHE A 43 20.86 -2.21 27.97
C PHE A 43 21.92 -1.53 28.87
N SER A 44 23.04 -2.16 29.13
CA SER A 44 24.24 -1.50 29.69
C SER A 44 25.14 -0.86 28.63
N ASN A 45 24.93 -1.16 27.34
CA ASN A 45 25.76 -0.69 26.23
C ASN A 45 24.93 0.17 25.25
N ARG A 46 25.39 1.42 25.03
CA ARG A 46 24.67 2.39 24.18
C ARG A 46 24.40 1.86 22.77
N ASP A 47 25.42 1.30 22.11
CA ASP A 47 25.26 0.86 20.71
C ASP A 47 24.32 -0.34 20.61
N GLN A 48 24.35 -1.26 21.56
CA GLN A 48 23.41 -2.38 21.60
C GLN A 48 21.99 -1.92 21.90
N THR A 49 21.81 -0.97 22.82
CA THR A 49 20.52 -0.35 23.10
C THR A 49 19.93 0.32 21.85
N LEU A 50 20.71 1.09 21.09
CA LEU A 50 20.28 1.70 19.84
C LEU A 50 20.02 0.67 18.73
N ASN A 51 20.81 -0.42 18.68
CA ASN A 51 20.55 -1.54 17.77
C ASN A 51 19.22 -2.23 18.09
N TRP A 52 18.82 -2.30 19.36
CA TRP A 52 17.51 -2.80 19.73
C TRP A 52 16.37 -1.92 19.17
N LEU A 53 16.49 -0.60 19.28
CA LEU A 53 15.53 0.31 18.66
C LEU A 53 15.51 0.17 17.13
N THR A 54 16.69 0.01 16.50
CA THR A 54 16.79 -0.27 15.06
C THR A 54 16.06 -1.57 14.70
N ASN A 55 16.14 -2.60 15.55
CA ASN A 55 15.34 -3.81 15.34
C ASN A 55 13.84 -3.53 15.45
N VAL A 56 13.39 -2.67 16.37
CA VAL A 56 11.98 -2.24 16.41
C VAL A 56 11.60 -1.57 15.08
N TYR A 57 12.40 -0.67 14.53
CA TYR A 57 12.19 -0.04 13.21
C TYR A 57 12.10 -1.05 12.06
N SER A 58 12.82 -2.17 12.14
CA SER A 58 12.87 -3.16 11.06
C SER A 58 11.53 -3.83 10.76
N TYR A 59 10.56 -3.73 11.66
CA TYR A 59 9.20 -4.24 11.49
C TYR A 59 8.27 -3.32 10.70
N ILE A 60 8.70 -2.10 10.33
CA ILE A 60 7.91 -1.22 9.46
C ILE A 60 7.70 -1.94 8.11
N PRO A 61 6.43 -2.17 7.68
CA PRO A 61 6.15 -2.92 6.47
C PRO A 61 6.75 -2.26 5.23
N ASN A 62 7.34 -3.07 4.35
CA ASN A 62 7.74 -2.65 3.02
C ASN A 62 6.56 -2.76 2.04
N GLU A 63 5.60 -1.85 2.15
CA GLU A 63 4.33 -1.92 1.43
C GLU A 63 4.46 -1.74 -0.09
N LEU A 64 5.58 -1.18 -0.57
CA LEU A 64 5.86 -0.98 -1.99
C LEU A 64 6.71 -2.08 -2.63
N ARG A 65 7.14 -3.06 -1.85
CA ARG A 65 7.95 -4.17 -2.36
C ARG A 65 7.10 -5.11 -3.21
N LEU A 66 7.47 -5.26 -4.48
CA LEU A 66 6.68 -6.01 -5.44
C LEU A 66 7.09 -7.49 -5.57
N ARG A 67 8.32 -7.83 -5.22
CA ARG A 67 8.90 -9.11 -5.58
C ARG A 67 9.01 -10.12 -4.45
N PHE A 68 9.38 -9.71 -3.26
CA PHE A 68 9.62 -10.60 -2.13
C PHE A 68 8.65 -10.34 -1.00
N GLN A 69 8.28 -11.39 -0.31
CA GLN A 69 7.32 -11.37 0.77
C GLN A 69 7.95 -11.97 2.02
N ASP A 70 7.93 -11.22 3.08
CA ASP A 70 8.14 -11.69 4.44
C ASP A 70 6.80 -11.66 5.20
N GLY A 71 6.84 -11.92 6.50
CA GLY A 71 5.64 -11.94 7.33
C GLY A 71 4.90 -10.61 7.46
N THR A 72 5.47 -9.49 6.99
CA THR A 72 4.93 -8.13 7.21
C THR A 72 4.19 -7.54 6.01
N SER A 73 3.68 -8.35 5.09
CA SER A 73 2.81 -7.93 3.97
C SER A 73 3.44 -7.20 2.79
N ASN A 74 4.70 -7.34 2.54
CA ASN A 74 5.41 -6.69 1.45
C ASN A 74 4.69 -6.70 0.11
N GLY A 75 4.10 -5.58 -0.28
CA GLY A 75 3.41 -5.40 -1.55
C GLY A 75 2.21 -6.32 -1.80
N MET A 76 1.88 -7.25 -0.91
CA MET A 76 0.82 -8.23 -1.09
C MET A 76 -0.54 -7.56 -1.30
N MET A 77 -0.85 -6.53 -0.53
CA MET A 77 -2.12 -5.80 -0.64
C MET A 77 -2.16 -4.96 -1.93
N LEU A 78 -1.00 -4.51 -2.42
CA LEU A 78 -0.90 -3.85 -3.71
C LEU A 78 -1.30 -4.80 -4.85
N HIS A 79 -0.82 -6.05 -4.83
CA HIS A 79 -1.17 -7.08 -5.82
C HIS A 79 -2.60 -7.60 -5.67
N ALA A 80 -3.16 -7.55 -4.46
CA ALA A 80 -4.56 -7.91 -4.22
C ALA A 80 -5.52 -6.77 -4.57
N SER A 81 -5.02 -5.55 -4.83
CA SER A 81 -5.84 -4.42 -5.26
C SER A 81 -6.14 -4.49 -6.75
N MET A 82 -7.08 -3.65 -7.22
CA MET A 82 -7.36 -3.51 -8.65
C MET A 82 -6.33 -2.67 -9.40
N SER A 83 -5.38 -2.03 -8.71
CA SER A 83 -4.36 -1.22 -9.38
C SER A 83 -3.32 -2.07 -10.12
N GLY A 84 -3.16 -3.34 -9.76
CA GLY A 84 -2.20 -4.18 -10.45
C GLY A 84 -2.14 -5.61 -9.93
N TYR A 85 -1.39 -6.44 -10.63
CA TYR A 85 -1.26 -7.85 -10.36
C TYR A 85 0.06 -8.39 -10.89
N GLN A 86 0.71 -9.27 -10.14
CA GLN A 86 1.80 -10.09 -10.65
C GLN A 86 1.38 -11.56 -10.71
N PRO A 87 1.74 -12.30 -11.76
CA PRO A 87 1.34 -13.70 -11.94
C PRO A 87 2.17 -14.69 -11.13
N TRP A 88 3.20 -14.26 -10.43
CA TRP A 88 4.07 -15.14 -9.65
C TRP A 88 3.32 -15.81 -8.51
N SER A 89 3.33 -17.12 -8.49
CA SER A 89 2.61 -17.95 -7.51
C SER A 89 3.52 -18.86 -6.69
N ASP A 90 4.82 -18.89 -7.00
CA ASP A 90 5.79 -19.79 -6.39
C ASP A 90 6.35 -19.26 -5.06
N SER A 91 6.80 -20.19 -4.23
CA SER A 91 7.61 -19.98 -3.00
C SER A 91 7.34 -18.69 -2.21
N GLY A 92 6.09 -18.42 -1.89
CA GLY A 92 5.69 -17.28 -1.04
C GLY A 92 5.38 -15.99 -1.78
N GLN A 93 5.64 -15.88 -3.08
CA GLN A 93 5.30 -14.68 -3.87
C GLN A 93 3.81 -14.62 -4.23
N GLY A 94 3.09 -15.72 -4.15
CA GLY A 94 1.68 -15.86 -4.47
C GLY A 94 0.71 -15.63 -3.31
N LYS A 95 1.14 -15.10 -2.17
CA LYS A 95 0.27 -14.93 -0.99
C LYS A 95 -1.00 -14.12 -1.26
N HIS A 96 -0.94 -13.10 -2.12
CA HIS A 96 -2.10 -12.32 -2.56
C HIS A 96 -3.16 -13.15 -3.29
N GLN A 97 -2.79 -14.31 -3.84
CA GLN A 97 -3.71 -15.21 -4.54
C GLN A 97 -4.86 -15.67 -3.63
N ASN A 98 -4.58 -15.94 -2.34
CA ASN A 98 -5.63 -16.32 -1.40
C ASN A 98 -6.71 -15.23 -1.27
N ILE A 99 -6.32 -13.95 -1.34
CA ILE A 99 -7.26 -12.82 -1.26
C ILE A 99 -8.11 -12.77 -2.54
N ILE A 100 -7.46 -12.75 -3.72
CA ILE A 100 -8.18 -12.54 -4.99
C ILE A 100 -9.01 -13.74 -5.42
N GLN A 101 -8.64 -14.96 -5.00
CA GLN A 101 -9.36 -16.21 -5.30
C GLN A 101 -10.42 -16.56 -4.24
N GLY A 102 -10.56 -15.77 -3.18
CA GLY A 102 -11.50 -16.05 -2.09
C GLY A 102 -11.17 -17.29 -1.25
N THR A 103 -9.93 -17.79 -1.34
CA THR A 103 -9.46 -18.97 -0.60
C THR A 103 -8.82 -18.64 0.74
N LEU A 104 -8.87 -17.36 1.13
CA LEU A 104 -8.38 -16.89 2.43
C LEU A 104 -9.18 -17.54 3.55
N SER A 105 -8.48 -17.95 4.61
CA SER A 105 -9.09 -18.54 5.81
C SER A 105 -8.30 -18.16 7.07
N PRO A 106 -8.87 -18.31 8.28
CA PRO A 106 -8.15 -18.11 9.54
C PRO A 106 -6.89 -18.97 9.68
N SER A 107 -6.83 -20.12 9.00
CA SER A 107 -5.67 -21.03 8.99
C SER A 107 -4.64 -20.72 7.90
N THR A 108 -4.81 -19.64 7.13
CA THR A 108 -3.84 -19.24 6.13
C THR A 108 -2.55 -18.75 6.82
N GLY A 109 -1.43 -19.45 6.59
CA GLY A 109 -0.18 -19.25 7.36
C GLY A 109 0.33 -17.81 7.39
N TRP A 110 0.33 -17.10 6.25
CA TRP A 110 0.81 -15.72 6.22
C TRP A 110 -0.07 -14.73 7.01
N VAL A 111 -1.33 -15.07 7.28
CA VAL A 111 -2.21 -14.27 8.16
C VAL A 111 -1.68 -14.31 9.59
N ASN A 112 -1.30 -15.50 10.06
CA ASN A 112 -0.66 -15.68 11.36
C ASN A 112 0.71 -14.98 11.42
N ASP A 113 1.51 -15.11 10.37
CA ASP A 113 2.84 -14.46 10.29
C ASP A 113 2.73 -12.95 10.43
N MET A 114 1.77 -12.33 9.72
CA MET A 114 1.52 -10.88 9.77
C MET A 114 1.08 -10.44 11.17
N TYR A 115 0.08 -11.11 11.74
CA TYR A 115 -0.44 -10.83 13.07
C TYR A 115 0.65 -10.94 14.13
N SER A 116 1.37 -12.06 14.15
CA SER A 116 2.45 -12.34 15.08
C SER A 116 3.63 -11.38 14.94
N SER A 117 3.96 -10.97 13.70
CA SER A 117 5.06 -10.03 13.46
C SER A 117 4.80 -8.67 14.10
N PHE A 118 3.59 -8.14 14.00
CA PHE A 118 3.27 -6.86 14.63
C PHE A 118 3.24 -6.96 16.16
N TYR A 119 2.71 -8.04 16.73
CA TYR A 119 2.78 -8.23 18.18
C TYR A 119 4.21 -8.45 18.68
N ARG A 120 5.08 -9.08 17.89
CA ARG A 120 6.51 -9.20 18.18
C ARG A 120 7.18 -7.82 18.17
N ALA A 121 6.86 -6.96 17.21
CA ALA A 121 7.35 -5.59 17.19
C ALA A 121 6.92 -4.80 18.43
N ILE A 122 5.66 -4.95 18.85
CA ILE A 122 5.12 -4.35 20.08
C ILE A 122 5.86 -4.88 21.32
N GLN A 123 6.12 -6.19 21.37
CA GLN A 123 6.91 -6.79 22.47
C GLN A 123 8.32 -6.21 22.54
N TYR A 124 9.01 -6.08 21.40
CA TYR A 124 10.35 -5.46 21.37
C TYR A 124 10.32 -3.99 21.76
N ALA A 125 9.27 -3.26 21.38
CA ALA A 125 9.07 -1.88 21.82
C ALA A 125 8.84 -1.81 23.33
N ASN A 126 8.04 -2.71 23.92
CA ASN A 126 7.80 -2.76 25.36
C ASN A 126 9.08 -3.06 26.14
N ILE A 127 9.89 -4.01 25.67
CA ILE A 127 11.19 -4.32 26.28
C ILE A 127 12.10 -3.08 26.22
N TYR A 128 12.19 -2.41 25.07
CA TYR A 128 12.97 -1.18 24.94
C TYR A 128 12.54 -0.11 25.95
N LEU A 129 11.25 0.17 26.02
CA LEU A 129 10.69 1.20 26.90
C LEU A 129 10.90 0.88 28.39
N ALA A 130 10.92 -0.40 28.76
CA ALA A 130 11.15 -0.82 30.14
C ALA A 130 12.61 -0.69 30.58
N HIS A 131 13.57 -0.88 29.67
CA HIS A 131 14.98 -1.03 30.02
C HIS A 131 15.88 0.13 29.54
N VAL A 132 15.45 1.01 28.63
CA VAL A 132 16.31 2.07 28.08
C VAL A 132 16.88 3.01 29.16
N ASP A 133 16.18 3.18 30.30
CA ASP A 133 16.64 4.01 31.42
C ASP A 133 17.85 3.43 32.12
N GLU A 134 18.07 2.12 32.04
CA GLU A 134 19.21 1.40 32.62
C GLU A 134 20.51 1.67 31.85
N CYS A 135 20.44 2.18 30.61
CA CYS A 135 21.62 2.47 29.79
C CYS A 135 22.37 3.70 30.31
N ALA A 136 23.28 3.52 31.24
CA ALA A 136 24.06 4.61 31.81
C ALA A 136 24.88 5.43 30.79
N PRO A 137 25.44 4.83 29.70
CA PRO A 137 26.15 5.59 28.66
C PRO A 137 25.30 6.54 27.80
N MET A 138 23.97 6.41 27.80
CA MET A 138 23.07 7.31 27.09
C MET A 138 22.72 8.53 27.93
N SER A 139 22.73 9.71 27.33
CA SER A 139 22.23 10.94 27.98
C SER A 139 20.71 10.89 28.21
N ASP A 140 20.23 11.67 29.19
CA ASP A 140 18.77 11.75 29.44
C ASP A 140 18.00 12.25 28.23
N ALA A 141 18.55 13.22 27.46
CA ALA A 141 17.96 13.71 26.23
C ALA A 141 17.86 12.61 25.16
N GLU A 142 18.91 11.82 24.97
CA GLU A 142 18.91 10.70 24.02
C GLU A 142 17.90 9.61 24.43
N LYS A 143 17.80 9.29 25.72
CA LYS A 143 16.78 8.39 26.24
C LYS A 143 15.36 8.93 25.98
N ALA A 144 15.13 10.21 26.23
CA ALA A 144 13.84 10.85 26.01
C ALA A 144 13.42 10.77 24.53
N THR A 145 14.31 11.16 23.61
CA THR A 145 14.07 11.09 22.16
C THR A 145 13.73 9.66 21.72
N THR A 146 14.56 8.70 22.08
CA THR A 146 14.38 7.33 21.63
C THR A 146 13.15 6.64 22.25
N LYS A 147 12.74 7.04 23.46
CA LYS A 147 11.45 6.63 24.03
C LYS A 147 10.26 7.19 23.24
N ALA A 148 10.31 8.48 22.87
CA ALA A 148 9.26 9.10 22.06
C ALA A 148 9.14 8.40 20.70
N GLU A 149 10.26 8.13 20.02
CA GLU A 149 10.28 7.35 18.77
C GLU A 149 9.70 5.94 18.97
N CYS A 150 10.12 5.22 20.03
CA CYS A 150 9.68 3.87 20.30
C CYS A 150 8.17 3.78 20.58
N ARG A 151 7.59 4.75 21.30
CA ARG A 151 6.14 4.85 21.50
C ARG A 151 5.41 5.10 20.18
N ALA A 152 5.92 5.99 19.35
CA ALA A 152 5.34 6.26 18.04
C ALA A 152 5.38 5.00 17.12
N LEU A 153 6.48 4.23 17.17
CA LEU A 153 6.58 2.95 16.46
C LEU A 153 5.55 1.94 16.98
N ARG A 154 5.39 1.81 18.29
CA ARG A 154 4.40 0.93 18.91
C ARG A 154 2.97 1.29 18.46
N ALA A 155 2.63 2.58 18.47
CA ALA A 155 1.38 3.08 17.95
C ALA A 155 1.16 2.70 16.48
N TYR A 156 2.21 2.85 15.66
CA TYR A 156 2.15 2.49 14.24
C TYR A 156 1.91 0.99 14.03
N TYR A 157 2.51 0.10 14.83
CA TYR A 157 2.26 -1.34 14.75
C TYR A 157 0.84 -1.72 15.16
N TYR A 158 0.28 -1.08 16.18
CA TYR A 158 -1.14 -1.24 16.48
C TYR A 158 -2.03 -0.72 15.36
N PHE A 159 -1.67 0.38 14.70
CA PHE A 159 -2.39 0.84 13.51
C PHE A 159 -2.30 -0.18 12.37
N CYS A 160 -1.15 -0.80 12.13
CA CYS A 160 -1.02 -1.89 11.16
C CYS A 160 -1.90 -3.09 11.50
N LEU A 161 -2.03 -3.47 12.77
CA LEU A 161 -2.96 -4.50 13.22
C LEU A 161 -4.42 -4.07 12.94
N VAL A 162 -4.82 -2.88 13.37
CA VAL A 162 -6.19 -2.38 13.25
C VAL A 162 -6.63 -2.26 11.79
N LYS A 163 -5.79 -1.72 10.91
CA LYS A 163 -6.15 -1.56 9.49
C LYS A 163 -6.35 -2.90 8.76
N ASN A 164 -5.72 -3.99 9.24
CA ASN A 164 -5.83 -5.32 8.64
C ASN A 164 -6.87 -6.21 9.35
N PHE A 165 -6.91 -6.23 10.68
CA PHE A 165 -7.69 -7.17 11.49
C PHE A 165 -8.89 -6.54 12.21
N GLY A 166 -9.01 -5.21 12.19
CA GLY A 166 -10.02 -4.47 12.98
C GLY A 166 -9.65 -4.42 14.46
N PRO A 167 -10.63 -4.56 15.37
CA PRO A 167 -10.40 -4.62 16.82
C PRO A 167 -9.40 -5.71 17.20
N VAL A 168 -8.46 -5.41 18.09
CA VAL A 168 -7.43 -6.35 18.56
C VAL A 168 -7.20 -6.22 20.06
N PRO A 169 -6.61 -7.22 20.73
CA PRO A 169 -6.17 -7.09 22.12
C PRO A 169 -5.08 -6.02 22.29
N LEU A 170 -5.23 -5.13 23.23
CA LEU A 170 -4.20 -4.16 23.60
C LEU A 170 -3.38 -4.72 24.78
N VAL A 171 -2.10 -5.02 24.56
CA VAL A 171 -1.22 -5.56 25.60
C VAL A 171 -0.63 -4.47 26.51
N GLY A 172 -0.75 -3.18 26.13
CA GLY A 172 -0.17 -2.07 26.89
C GLY A 172 1.35 -2.18 27.01
N ASP A 173 1.87 -1.90 28.20
CA ASP A 173 3.32 -1.98 28.52
C ASP A 173 3.77 -3.39 28.96
N ARG A 174 2.90 -4.40 28.84
CA ARG A 174 3.21 -5.76 29.27
C ARG A 174 4.35 -6.33 28.44
N ILE A 175 5.29 -6.96 29.14
CA ILE A 175 6.34 -7.81 28.57
C ILE A 175 5.96 -9.26 28.90
N ASN A 176 5.73 -10.08 27.89
CA ASN A 176 5.41 -11.49 28.07
C ASN A 176 6.72 -12.30 28.20
N GLY A 177 6.86 -13.03 29.30
CA GLY A 177 7.96 -13.96 29.53
C GLY A 177 7.61 -15.40 29.15
N VAL A 178 8.61 -16.24 29.00
CA VAL A 178 8.44 -17.67 28.68
C VAL A 178 7.70 -18.43 29.78
N GLU A 179 7.78 -17.93 31.03
CA GLU A 179 7.14 -18.54 32.20
C GLU A 179 5.77 -17.94 32.54
N ASP A 180 5.26 -17.02 31.73
CA ASP A 180 3.97 -16.39 32.01
C ASP A 180 2.81 -17.38 31.86
N ASP A 181 1.86 -17.31 32.80
CA ASP A 181 0.63 -18.09 32.77
C ASP A 181 -0.20 -17.72 31.52
N LEU A 182 -0.48 -18.72 30.69
CA LEU A 182 -1.31 -18.57 29.48
C LEU A 182 -2.66 -17.89 29.79
N GLY A 183 -3.24 -18.14 30.96
CA GLY A 183 -4.48 -17.47 31.39
C GLY A 183 -4.34 -15.96 31.55
N LYS A 184 -3.15 -15.48 31.95
CA LYS A 184 -2.88 -14.03 32.03
C LYS A 184 -2.58 -13.40 30.68
N MET A 185 -2.17 -14.21 29.69
CA MET A 185 -1.91 -13.78 28.33
C MET A 185 -3.18 -13.76 27.47
N SER A 186 -4.24 -14.45 27.90
CA SER A 186 -5.54 -14.50 27.19
C SER A 186 -6.31 -13.21 27.37
N LEU A 187 -6.17 -12.29 26.43
CA LEU A 187 -6.85 -10.99 26.43
C LEU A 187 -8.04 -11.00 25.45
N GLU A 188 -9.14 -10.37 25.88
CA GLU A 188 -10.24 -10.05 24.97
C GLU A 188 -9.81 -8.99 23.95
N ARG A 189 -10.53 -8.93 22.82
CA ARG A 189 -10.36 -7.83 21.86
C ARG A 189 -10.89 -6.54 22.47
N ASN A 190 -10.12 -5.48 22.37
CA ASN A 190 -10.59 -4.14 22.69
C ASN A 190 -11.59 -3.66 21.62
N THR A 191 -12.46 -2.71 21.93
CA THR A 191 -13.31 -2.09 20.92
C THR A 191 -12.46 -1.34 19.90
N ILE A 192 -12.97 -1.12 18.70
CA ILE A 192 -12.25 -0.37 17.67
C ILE A 192 -11.92 1.05 18.14
N ASP A 193 -12.81 1.69 18.91
CA ASP A 193 -12.56 3.01 19.46
C ASP A 193 -11.46 2.98 20.55
N GLU A 194 -11.45 1.99 21.44
CA GLU A 194 -10.35 1.82 22.39
C GLU A 194 -8.99 1.59 21.68
N CYS A 195 -9.00 0.83 20.60
CA CYS A 195 -7.78 0.64 19.80
C CYS A 195 -7.28 1.96 19.20
N PHE A 196 -8.15 2.74 18.57
CA PHE A 196 -7.78 4.04 18.01
C PHE A 196 -7.38 5.04 19.10
N ASP A 197 -8.08 5.07 20.23
CA ASP A 197 -7.76 5.95 21.37
C ASP A 197 -6.38 5.63 21.94
N TYR A 198 -6.02 4.34 22.05
CA TYR A 198 -4.68 3.92 22.49
C TYR A 198 -3.61 4.38 21.49
N ILE A 199 -3.80 4.13 20.20
CA ILE A 199 -2.86 4.55 19.14
C ILE A 199 -2.65 6.07 19.18
N LEU A 200 -3.74 6.84 19.26
CA LEU A 200 -3.68 8.29 19.31
C LEU A 200 -3.01 8.80 20.60
N SER A 201 -3.25 8.13 21.75
CA SER A 201 -2.62 8.50 23.01
C SER A 201 -1.10 8.30 23.00
N GLU A 202 -0.61 7.25 22.34
CA GLU A 202 0.83 7.00 22.19
C GLU A 202 1.49 8.03 21.26
N PHE A 203 0.83 8.39 20.14
CA PHE A 203 1.30 9.49 19.29
C PHE A 203 1.27 10.84 20.02
N ASP A 204 0.18 11.12 20.75
CA ASP A 204 0.05 12.36 21.52
C ASP A 204 1.13 12.45 22.61
N TYR A 205 1.49 11.33 23.25
CA TYR A 205 2.59 11.31 24.20
C TYR A 205 3.90 11.67 23.53
N ALA A 206 4.24 11.03 22.40
CA ALA A 206 5.46 11.29 21.67
C ALA A 206 5.55 12.75 21.19
N LEU A 207 4.45 13.31 20.67
CA LEU A 207 4.40 14.70 20.21
C LEU A 207 4.50 15.73 21.36
N LYS A 208 3.82 15.47 22.48
CA LYS A 208 3.80 16.39 23.63
C LYS A 208 5.08 16.39 24.45
N SER A 209 5.87 15.31 24.38
CA SER A 209 7.17 15.26 25.05
C SER A 209 8.12 16.38 24.55
N GLY A 210 8.03 16.72 23.28
CA GLY A 210 8.94 17.67 22.62
C GLY A 210 10.34 17.09 22.39
N ASP A 211 10.50 15.78 22.53
CA ASP A 211 11.81 15.12 22.45
C ASP A 211 12.12 14.53 21.07
N LEU A 212 11.13 14.46 20.17
CA LEU A 212 11.34 13.94 18.81
C LEU A 212 12.25 14.83 17.98
N PHE A 213 13.07 14.23 17.14
CA PHE A 213 13.81 14.98 16.13
C PHE A 213 12.87 15.69 15.15
N HIS A 214 13.36 16.80 14.59
CA HIS A 214 12.69 17.49 13.50
C HIS A 214 13.28 17.10 12.14
N GLN A 215 12.42 16.90 11.15
CA GLN A 215 12.82 16.61 9.76
C GLN A 215 13.44 17.85 9.08
N TYR A 216 13.09 19.04 9.54
CA TYR A 216 13.60 20.31 9.05
C TYR A 216 14.20 21.10 10.20
N ASP A 217 15.27 21.85 9.94
CA ASP A 217 15.88 22.74 10.90
C ASP A 217 15.08 24.06 11.04
N GLU A 218 15.57 24.96 11.89
CA GLU A 218 14.98 26.28 12.13
C GLU A 218 14.93 27.20 10.88
N ASN A 219 15.71 26.88 9.85
CA ASN A 219 15.73 27.58 8.57
C ASN A 219 14.89 26.86 7.49
N HIS A 220 14.09 25.87 7.87
CA HIS A 220 13.37 24.96 6.97
C HIS A 220 14.26 24.19 5.98
N ALA A 221 15.51 23.93 6.33
CA ALA A 221 16.38 23.07 5.57
C ALA A 221 16.19 21.61 6.03
N PHE A 222 16.05 20.72 5.06
CA PHE A 222 15.93 19.27 5.33
C PHE A 222 17.17 18.74 6.05
N VAL A 223 16.97 17.94 7.11
CA VAL A 223 18.01 17.34 7.96
C VAL A 223 18.20 15.87 7.58
N PRO A 224 19.16 15.55 6.68
CA PRO A 224 19.30 14.18 6.13
C PRO A 224 19.59 13.10 7.17
N GLN A 225 20.23 13.45 8.27
CA GLN A 225 20.59 12.50 9.34
C GLN A 225 19.39 11.87 10.04
N TYR A 226 18.22 12.51 10.00
CA TYR A 226 16.98 12.01 10.59
C TYR A 226 16.02 11.43 9.56
N GLN A 227 16.49 11.26 8.33
CA GLN A 227 15.70 10.62 7.29
C GLN A 227 15.37 9.19 7.65
N GLY A 228 14.09 8.87 7.71
CA GLY A 228 13.58 7.54 8.08
C GLY A 228 13.29 7.35 9.57
N ASN A 229 13.68 8.31 10.44
CA ASN A 229 13.22 8.34 11.81
C ASN A 229 11.74 8.75 11.91
N PHE A 230 11.09 8.37 12.98
CA PHE A 230 9.79 8.92 13.35
C PHE A 230 9.98 10.28 14.00
N THR A 231 10.19 11.29 13.15
CA THR A 231 10.34 12.69 13.53
C THR A 231 9.00 13.28 14.00
N GLN A 232 9.05 14.47 14.61
CA GLN A 232 7.85 15.22 15.01
C GLN A 232 6.83 15.25 13.87
N GLU A 233 7.28 15.63 12.68
CA GLU A 233 6.45 15.80 11.50
C GLU A 233 5.92 14.45 10.95
N ALA A 234 6.73 13.41 11.03
CA ALA A 234 6.30 12.07 10.61
C ALA A 234 5.18 11.55 11.52
N VAL A 235 5.31 11.76 12.83
CA VAL A 235 4.29 11.35 13.81
C VAL A 235 3.00 12.17 13.67
N GLU A 236 3.09 13.48 13.43
CA GLU A 236 1.93 14.33 13.11
C GLU A 236 1.21 13.82 11.85
N GLY A 237 1.97 13.49 10.81
CA GLY A 237 1.44 12.91 9.59
C GLY A 237 0.71 11.59 9.81
N LEU A 238 1.33 10.64 10.51
CA LEU A 238 0.73 9.34 10.83
C LEU A 238 -0.53 9.50 11.70
N ARG A 239 -0.49 10.40 12.68
CA ARG A 239 -1.66 10.73 13.52
C ARG A 239 -2.85 11.19 12.68
N SER A 240 -2.61 12.05 11.69
CA SER A 240 -3.65 12.52 10.76
C SER A 240 -4.25 11.37 9.95
N VAL A 241 -3.43 10.43 9.47
CA VAL A 241 -3.91 9.23 8.76
C VAL A 241 -4.76 8.36 9.68
N VAL A 242 -4.34 8.14 10.93
CA VAL A 242 -5.10 7.33 11.91
C VAL A 242 -6.47 7.96 12.19
N LEU A 243 -6.55 9.28 12.32
CA LEU A 243 -7.83 9.98 12.51
C LEU A 243 -8.76 9.82 11.30
N LEU A 244 -8.23 9.85 10.07
CA LEU A 244 -9.01 9.57 8.86
C LEU A 244 -9.58 8.14 8.88
N TYR A 245 -8.77 7.15 9.22
CA TYR A 245 -9.23 5.76 9.32
C TYR A 245 -10.31 5.60 10.39
N ARG A 246 -10.10 6.16 11.59
CA ARG A 246 -11.08 6.18 12.67
C ARG A 246 -12.44 6.75 12.24
N ALA A 247 -12.43 7.80 11.39
CA ALA A 247 -13.63 8.45 10.88
C ALA A 247 -14.32 7.68 9.75
N SER A 248 -13.58 6.83 9.03
CA SER A 248 -14.04 6.16 7.80
C SER A 248 -15.21 5.19 8.08
N TYR A 249 -16.05 4.97 7.07
CA TYR A 249 -17.27 4.19 7.15
C TYR A 249 -17.09 2.83 7.85
N LEU A 250 -16.05 2.07 7.50
CA LEU A 250 -15.75 0.77 8.10
C LEU A 250 -15.64 0.82 9.63
N TYR A 251 -15.01 1.86 10.17
CA TYR A 251 -14.70 2.00 11.60
C TYR A 251 -15.67 2.94 12.33
N ASN A 252 -16.65 3.48 11.64
CA ASN A 252 -17.56 4.50 12.15
C ASN A 252 -19.01 4.22 11.75
N GLY A 253 -19.51 3.03 12.14
CA GLY A 253 -20.90 2.66 12.00
C GLY A 253 -21.25 1.77 10.81
N ASP A 254 -20.31 0.93 10.30
CA ASP A 254 -20.64 -0.10 9.31
C ASP A 254 -21.56 -1.17 9.95
N PRO A 255 -22.81 -1.32 9.47
CA PRO A 255 -23.78 -2.24 10.06
C PRO A 255 -23.36 -3.71 9.96
N PHE A 256 -22.49 -4.08 9.04
CA PHE A 256 -22.01 -5.45 8.91
C PHE A 256 -21.26 -5.94 10.16
N TYR A 257 -20.52 -5.05 10.83
CA TYR A 257 -19.78 -5.38 12.05
C TYR A 257 -20.51 -5.02 13.35
N ALA A 258 -21.72 -4.44 13.27
CA ALA A 258 -22.47 -4.02 14.46
C ALA A 258 -22.79 -5.17 15.41
N GLY A 259 -22.89 -6.40 14.90
CA GLY A 259 -23.14 -7.62 15.67
C GLY A 259 -21.93 -8.12 16.45
N LEU A 260 -20.69 -7.81 16.00
CA LEU A 260 -19.47 -8.36 16.57
C LEU A 260 -19.30 -7.93 18.04
N ALA A 261 -19.16 -8.92 18.93
CA ALA A 261 -19.05 -8.69 20.37
C ALA A 261 -18.11 -9.70 21.01
N ASN A 262 -17.47 -9.34 22.13
CA ASN A 262 -16.78 -10.27 23.03
C ASN A 262 -17.78 -11.22 23.73
N HIS A 263 -17.27 -12.24 24.38
CA HIS A 263 -18.08 -13.23 25.09
C HIS A 263 -18.95 -12.62 26.22
N ASP A 264 -18.55 -11.49 26.77
CA ASP A 264 -19.32 -10.71 27.76
C ASP A 264 -20.45 -9.86 27.13
N GLY A 265 -20.55 -9.86 25.79
CA GLY A 265 -21.52 -9.06 25.04
C GLY A 265 -21.09 -7.65 24.71
N LYS A 266 -19.86 -7.23 25.05
CA LYS A 266 -19.31 -5.92 24.72
C LYS A 266 -19.16 -5.80 23.21
N LYS A 267 -19.89 -4.86 22.59
CA LYS A 267 -19.81 -4.59 21.14
C LYS A 267 -18.46 -4.00 20.77
N LEU A 268 -17.86 -4.55 19.71
CA LEU A 268 -16.50 -4.18 19.27
C LEU A 268 -16.49 -3.03 18.27
N PHE A 269 -17.61 -2.75 17.57
CA PHE A 269 -17.73 -1.64 16.63
C PHE A 269 -18.81 -0.64 17.05
N PRO A 270 -18.67 0.66 16.69
CA PRO A 270 -19.71 1.67 16.91
C PRO A 270 -21.01 1.27 16.22
N GLN A 271 -22.14 1.47 16.94
CA GLN A 271 -23.45 1.14 16.43
C GLN A 271 -24.06 2.22 15.52
N ARG A 272 -23.43 3.38 15.46
CA ARG A 272 -23.83 4.53 14.64
C ARG A 272 -22.63 5.39 14.30
N ARG A 273 -22.77 6.17 13.22
CA ARG A 273 -21.80 7.17 12.80
C ARG A 273 -21.63 8.26 13.87
N ASP A 274 -20.39 8.60 14.16
CA ASP A 274 -19.99 9.75 14.95
C ASP A 274 -19.36 10.80 14.04
N GLU A 275 -19.97 11.97 13.93
CA GLU A 275 -19.53 13.06 13.08
C GLU A 275 -18.28 13.77 13.64
N GLN A 276 -18.07 13.73 14.97
CA GLN A 276 -16.90 14.34 15.60
C GLN A 276 -15.60 13.73 15.06
N LYS A 277 -15.59 12.42 14.76
CA LYS A 277 -14.42 11.75 14.16
C LYS A 277 -13.99 12.37 12.83
N TRP A 278 -15.00 12.77 12.00
CA TRP A 278 -14.71 13.47 10.73
C TRP A 278 -14.21 14.90 10.95
N ILE A 279 -14.71 15.60 11.96
CA ILE A 279 -14.21 16.93 12.34
C ILE A 279 -12.74 16.83 12.78
N ASP A 280 -12.40 15.81 13.59
CA ASP A 280 -11.04 15.58 14.06
C ASP A 280 -10.09 15.26 12.88
N ALA A 281 -10.51 14.40 11.96
CA ALA A 281 -9.75 14.05 10.76
C ALA A 281 -9.51 15.27 9.86
N ARG A 282 -10.55 16.09 9.61
CA ARG A 282 -10.45 17.33 8.84
C ARG A 282 -9.46 18.29 9.47
N ASN A 283 -9.57 18.53 10.78
CA ASN A 283 -8.73 19.48 11.50
C ASN A 283 -7.25 19.03 11.51
N ALA A 284 -6.98 17.74 11.68
CA ALA A 284 -5.63 17.19 11.65
C ALA A 284 -4.97 17.34 10.27
N ALA A 285 -5.70 17.01 9.19
CA ALA A 285 -5.20 17.18 7.83
C ALA A 285 -4.96 18.69 7.51
N LYS A 286 -5.90 19.57 7.94
CA LYS A 286 -5.75 20.99 7.75
C LYS A 286 -4.54 21.57 8.50
N ALA A 287 -4.26 21.12 9.71
CA ALA A 287 -3.10 21.56 10.47
C ALA A 287 -1.78 21.26 9.74
N LEU A 288 -1.66 20.07 9.10
CA LEU A 288 -0.51 19.73 8.27
C LEU A 288 -0.38 20.59 7.01
N ILE A 289 -1.50 20.98 6.41
CA ILE A 289 -1.51 21.87 5.23
C ILE A 289 -1.08 23.29 5.64
N ASP A 290 -1.60 23.77 6.75
CA ASP A 290 -1.43 25.17 7.17
C ASP A 290 -0.06 25.45 7.83
N ASN A 291 0.66 24.43 8.33
CA ASN A 291 1.95 24.64 8.98
C ASN A 291 3.07 25.10 8.01
N GLY A 292 2.87 24.96 6.70
CA GLY A 292 3.77 25.48 5.67
C GLY A 292 5.11 24.77 5.55
N GLN A 293 5.31 23.67 6.26
CA GLN A 293 6.57 22.90 6.21
C GLN A 293 6.72 22.14 4.88
N TRP A 294 5.61 21.77 4.26
CA TRP A 294 5.60 21.05 2.97
C TRP A 294 4.87 21.87 1.92
N ARG A 295 5.19 21.59 0.66
CA ARG A 295 4.48 22.15 -0.47
C ARG A 295 4.27 21.12 -1.57
N LEU A 296 3.24 21.30 -2.39
CA LEU A 296 3.07 20.52 -3.59
C LEU A 296 4.26 20.76 -4.53
N VAL A 297 4.85 19.68 -5.02
CA VAL A 297 6.00 19.75 -5.91
C VAL A 297 5.59 20.26 -7.28
N TYR A 298 6.21 21.34 -7.73
CA TYR A 298 6.09 21.87 -9.08
C TYR A 298 7.45 21.89 -9.76
N ARG A 299 7.55 21.22 -10.91
CA ARG A 299 8.77 21.15 -11.72
C ARG A 299 8.51 21.63 -13.14
N ASP A 300 9.42 22.38 -13.73
CA ASP A 300 9.34 22.80 -15.14
C ASP A 300 9.68 21.64 -16.11
N ASN A 301 9.72 21.94 -17.41
CA ASN A 301 10.07 20.96 -18.46
C ASN A 301 11.46 20.36 -18.31
N GLY A 302 12.38 21.07 -17.69
CA GLY A 302 13.74 20.62 -17.40
C GLY A 302 13.86 19.86 -16.07
N GLY A 303 12.77 19.72 -15.31
CA GLY A 303 12.77 19.11 -13.98
C GLY A 303 13.21 20.06 -12.86
N LYS A 304 13.43 21.34 -13.14
CA LYS A 304 13.79 22.34 -12.14
C LYS A 304 12.58 22.73 -11.32
N LEU A 305 12.79 22.94 -10.01
CA LEU A 305 11.77 23.42 -9.09
C LEU A 305 11.28 24.81 -9.49
N VAL A 306 9.95 24.98 -9.49
CA VAL A 306 9.27 26.26 -9.74
C VAL A 306 8.23 26.53 -8.65
N ASN A 307 7.76 27.75 -8.54
CA ASN A 307 6.91 28.18 -7.43
C ASN A 307 5.42 28.08 -7.72
N THR A 308 5.04 28.06 -8.99
CA THR A 308 3.63 28.12 -9.39
C THR A 308 3.24 26.98 -10.32
N VAL A 309 1.98 26.63 -10.28
CA VAL A 309 1.38 25.66 -11.19
C VAL A 309 1.50 26.09 -12.65
N ALA A 310 1.39 27.39 -12.94
CA ALA A 310 1.44 27.93 -14.29
C ALA A 310 2.81 27.73 -14.96
N GLU A 311 3.90 27.72 -14.18
CA GLU A 311 5.26 27.48 -14.67
C GLU A 311 5.61 26.01 -14.77
N SER A 312 4.80 25.12 -14.18
CA SER A 312 5.13 23.72 -14.00
C SER A 312 4.76 22.85 -15.20
N CYS A 313 5.54 21.79 -15.39
CA CYS A 313 5.23 20.66 -16.24
C CYS A 313 4.48 19.60 -15.42
N PRO A 314 3.24 19.22 -15.76
CA PRO A 314 2.47 18.26 -15.01
C PRO A 314 3.20 16.91 -14.83
N TYR A 315 3.78 16.39 -15.90
CA TYR A 315 4.49 15.10 -15.86
C TYR A 315 5.64 15.11 -14.86
N ASN A 316 6.53 16.10 -14.94
CA ASN A 316 7.69 16.20 -14.05
C ASN A 316 7.27 16.48 -12.60
N SER A 317 6.22 17.26 -12.40
CA SER A 317 5.71 17.56 -11.05
C SER A 317 5.17 16.30 -10.37
N VAL A 318 4.32 15.54 -11.04
CA VAL A 318 3.78 14.30 -10.49
C VAL A 318 4.87 13.24 -10.30
N LEU A 319 5.80 13.10 -11.27
CA LEU A 319 6.92 12.17 -11.14
C LEU A 319 7.73 12.46 -9.88
N ASN A 320 8.13 13.71 -9.67
CA ASN A 320 8.95 14.08 -8.52
C ASN A 320 8.17 14.04 -7.19
N ALA A 321 6.86 14.17 -7.20
CA ALA A 321 6.03 14.03 -6.00
C ALA A 321 5.98 12.58 -5.47
N CYS A 322 6.14 11.57 -6.35
CA CYS A 322 6.01 10.16 -5.99
C CYS A 322 7.35 9.40 -5.88
N VAL A 323 8.49 10.06 -6.08
CA VAL A 323 9.81 9.42 -5.94
C VAL A 323 10.49 9.80 -4.64
N GLY A 324 11.19 8.85 -4.02
CA GLY A 324 11.86 9.00 -2.73
C GLY A 324 13.20 9.72 -2.82
N ASN A 325 13.27 10.85 -3.52
CA ASN A 325 14.45 11.68 -3.60
C ASN A 325 14.57 12.60 -2.37
N ALA A 326 15.79 12.93 -1.98
CA ALA A 326 16.07 13.77 -0.81
C ALA A 326 15.42 15.17 -0.92
N ASP A 327 15.28 15.69 -2.14
CA ASP A 327 14.68 17.00 -2.44
C ASP A 327 13.15 16.94 -2.67
N ASN A 328 12.50 15.85 -2.33
CA ASN A 328 11.05 15.73 -2.41
C ASN A 328 10.37 16.48 -1.27
N GLU A 329 9.82 17.65 -1.56
CA GLU A 329 9.19 18.55 -0.60
C GLU A 329 7.78 18.12 -0.18
N GLU A 330 7.20 17.09 -0.80
CA GLU A 330 5.93 16.50 -0.38
C GLU A 330 6.07 15.36 0.64
N ALA A 331 7.25 14.74 0.76
CA ALA A 331 7.43 13.54 1.57
C ALA A 331 7.41 13.88 3.07
N ILE A 332 6.37 13.42 3.76
CA ILE A 332 6.15 13.65 5.20
C ILE A 332 6.68 12.48 6.01
N VAL A 333 6.23 11.25 5.69
CA VAL A 333 6.67 10.04 6.37
C VAL A 333 7.53 9.23 5.42
N ARG A 334 8.76 8.97 5.83
CA ARG A 334 9.80 8.32 5.02
C ARG A 334 10.23 7.02 5.69
N ARG A 335 10.44 5.98 4.88
CA ARG A 335 11.05 4.73 5.32
C ARG A 335 12.38 4.57 4.61
N GLN A 336 13.46 4.50 5.37
CA GLN A 336 14.80 4.33 4.78
C GLN A 336 15.02 2.89 4.31
N PHE A 337 15.75 2.72 3.21
CA PHE A 337 16.21 1.41 2.75
C PHE A 337 17.51 1.03 3.42
N THR A 338 17.62 -0.24 3.80
CA THR A 338 18.83 -0.77 4.44
C THR A 338 19.81 -1.40 3.47
N ASP A 339 19.38 -1.73 2.23
CA ASP A 339 20.18 -2.59 1.34
C ASP A 339 20.20 -2.21 -0.16
N GLY A 340 19.66 -1.06 -0.53
CA GLY A 340 19.57 -0.66 -1.95
C GLY A 340 18.72 -1.59 -2.81
N SER A 341 17.93 -2.47 -2.20
CA SER A 341 17.16 -3.51 -2.88
C SER A 341 15.94 -2.98 -3.64
N LEU A 342 15.55 -1.73 -3.42
CA LEU A 342 14.40 -1.12 -4.10
C LEU A 342 14.51 -1.22 -5.62
N ALA A 343 15.68 -0.95 -6.15
CA ALA A 343 15.95 -1.05 -7.57
C ALA A 343 15.59 -2.45 -8.11
N ARG A 344 15.99 -3.48 -7.38
CA ARG A 344 15.70 -4.87 -7.71
C ARG A 344 14.21 -5.20 -7.58
N ASP A 345 13.53 -4.64 -6.60
CA ASP A 345 12.10 -4.84 -6.38
C ASP A 345 11.24 -4.18 -7.47
N LEU A 346 11.78 -3.19 -8.19
CA LEU A 346 11.13 -2.55 -9.33
C LEU A 346 11.22 -3.33 -10.66
N TYR A 347 11.99 -4.42 -10.75
CA TYR A 347 12.11 -5.22 -11.99
C TYR A 347 10.77 -5.67 -12.56
N PRO A 348 9.77 -6.02 -11.75
CA PRO A 348 8.47 -6.38 -12.28
C PRO A 348 7.78 -5.27 -13.07
N LEU A 349 8.18 -4.01 -12.85
CA LEU A 349 7.60 -2.83 -13.49
C LEU A 349 8.20 -2.52 -14.86
N ILE A 350 9.39 -3.04 -15.15
CA ILE A 350 10.14 -2.69 -16.35
C ILE A 350 9.84 -3.71 -17.44
N PRO A 351 9.47 -3.27 -18.66
CA PRO A 351 9.30 -4.14 -19.79
C PRO A 351 10.54 -4.99 -20.04
N ARG A 352 10.32 -6.24 -20.43
CA ARG A 352 11.41 -7.18 -20.69
C ARG A 352 12.13 -6.81 -22.00
N ASN A 353 13.44 -6.86 -21.99
CA ASN A 353 14.32 -6.81 -23.15
C ASN A 353 13.98 -5.78 -24.23
N ASN A 354 13.98 -4.53 -23.90
CA ASN A 354 13.81 -3.45 -24.88
C ASN A 354 15.09 -3.06 -25.62
N GLY A 355 15.99 -4.03 -25.85
CA GLY A 355 17.16 -3.86 -26.73
C GLY A 355 18.31 -3.07 -26.12
N GLY A 356 18.40 -2.96 -24.81
CA GLY A 356 19.54 -2.29 -24.15
C GLY A 356 19.69 -2.66 -22.69
N SER A 357 20.92 -2.64 -22.22
CA SER A 357 21.23 -2.74 -20.80
C SER A 357 20.59 -1.56 -20.06
N LEU A 358 19.94 -1.81 -18.94
CA LEU A 358 19.49 -0.74 -18.07
C LEU A 358 20.71 0.01 -17.52
N PRO A 359 20.66 1.34 -17.41
CA PRO A 359 21.79 2.10 -16.81
C PRO A 359 21.97 1.74 -15.33
N ALA A 360 23.19 1.95 -14.81
CA ALA A 360 23.44 1.74 -13.36
C ALA A 360 22.42 2.50 -12.49
N PRO A 361 22.01 1.94 -11.34
CA PRO A 361 22.63 0.88 -10.56
C PRO A 361 22.24 -0.55 -10.94
N TYR A 362 21.42 -0.75 -11.93
CA TYR A 362 20.95 -2.07 -12.37
C TYR A 362 22.00 -2.86 -13.17
N GLY A 363 23.15 -2.32 -13.32
CA GLY A 363 24.40 -2.64 -14.03
C GLY A 363 24.65 -4.01 -14.65
N THR A 364 23.93 -5.06 -14.28
CA THR A 364 24.11 -6.42 -14.82
C THR A 364 22.81 -7.08 -15.25
N VAL A 365 21.69 -6.35 -15.20
CA VAL A 365 20.39 -6.92 -15.53
C VAL A 365 19.88 -6.31 -16.81
N ASP A 366 20.04 -7.05 -17.87
CA ASP A 366 19.67 -6.63 -19.22
C ASP A 366 18.15 -6.54 -19.43
N ASN A 367 17.34 -7.11 -18.52
CA ASN A 367 15.90 -7.26 -18.70
C ASN A 367 15.12 -7.03 -17.40
N GLY A 368 14.07 -6.25 -17.45
CA GLY A 368 13.02 -6.25 -16.45
C GLY A 368 12.15 -7.50 -16.58
N ALA A 369 11.39 -7.85 -15.53
CA ALA A 369 10.45 -8.97 -15.59
C ALA A 369 9.17 -8.58 -16.34
N GLY A 370 8.76 -7.30 -16.32
CA GLY A 370 7.53 -6.83 -16.96
C GLY A 370 6.26 -7.49 -16.45
N ALA A 371 6.33 -8.05 -15.24
CA ALA A 371 5.25 -8.91 -14.73
C ALA A 371 4.16 -8.18 -13.96
N TYR A 372 4.41 -6.93 -13.51
CA TYR A 372 3.41 -6.17 -12.78
C TYR A 372 2.41 -5.54 -13.74
N SER A 373 1.33 -6.27 -13.96
CA SER A 373 0.31 -5.98 -14.95
C SER A 373 -0.84 -5.17 -14.37
N VAL A 374 -1.44 -4.27 -15.17
CA VAL A 374 -2.51 -3.38 -14.75
C VAL A 374 -3.80 -3.75 -15.48
N PRO A 375 -4.92 -4.04 -14.77
CA PRO A 375 -6.21 -4.31 -15.39
C PRO A 375 -6.72 -3.14 -16.23
N LEU A 376 -7.44 -3.42 -17.32
CA LEU A 376 -7.97 -2.39 -18.21
C LEU A 376 -8.99 -1.49 -17.52
N GLU A 377 -9.74 -2.02 -16.57
CA GLU A 377 -10.66 -1.24 -15.73
C GLU A 377 -9.92 -0.15 -14.95
N PHE A 378 -8.75 -0.48 -14.42
CA PHE A 378 -7.93 0.52 -13.72
C PHE A 378 -7.31 1.53 -14.70
N VAL A 379 -6.89 1.06 -15.89
CA VAL A 379 -6.41 1.91 -17.00
C VAL A 379 -7.46 2.94 -17.38
N ASP A 380 -8.73 2.55 -17.39
CA ASP A 380 -9.86 3.40 -17.77
C ASP A 380 -10.27 4.40 -16.67
N LEU A 381 -9.78 4.23 -15.44
CA LEU A 381 -10.00 5.22 -14.36
C LEU A 381 -9.29 6.55 -14.62
N TYR A 382 -8.13 6.57 -15.27
CA TYR A 382 -7.42 7.81 -15.56
C TYR A 382 -8.26 8.74 -16.43
N PHE A 383 -8.06 10.05 -16.27
CA PHE A 383 -8.79 11.05 -17.04
C PHE A 383 -8.21 11.22 -18.46
N THR A 384 -9.01 11.83 -19.34
CA THR A 384 -8.53 12.40 -20.59
C THR A 384 -7.70 13.65 -20.31
N ASN A 385 -6.99 14.15 -21.32
CA ASN A 385 -6.26 15.43 -21.22
C ASN A 385 -7.19 16.65 -20.97
N LYS A 386 -8.51 16.47 -21.14
CA LYS A 386 -9.53 17.47 -20.80
C LYS A 386 -10.00 17.36 -19.35
N GLY A 387 -9.46 16.40 -18.58
CA GLY A 387 -9.86 16.16 -17.20
C GLY A 387 -11.20 15.45 -17.03
N MET A 388 -11.76 14.89 -18.11
CA MET A 388 -13.01 14.13 -18.12
C MET A 388 -12.74 12.63 -17.95
N ARG A 389 -13.73 11.87 -17.45
CA ARG A 389 -13.69 10.41 -17.55
C ARG A 389 -13.79 10.01 -19.02
N ILE A 390 -13.20 8.85 -19.39
CA ILE A 390 -13.23 8.43 -20.80
C ILE A 390 -14.64 8.20 -21.33
N GLN A 391 -15.58 7.74 -20.49
CA GLN A 391 -16.99 7.56 -20.87
C GLN A 391 -17.76 8.87 -21.02
N ASP A 392 -17.28 9.97 -20.46
CA ASP A 392 -17.90 11.30 -20.57
C ASP A 392 -17.30 12.14 -21.70
N ASP A 393 -16.15 11.76 -22.25
CA ASP A 393 -15.48 12.48 -23.31
C ASP A 393 -15.88 11.91 -24.70
N PRO A 394 -16.60 12.65 -25.51
CA PRO A 394 -17.09 12.16 -26.82
C PRO A 394 -15.99 11.83 -27.84
N ASP A 395 -14.74 12.25 -27.55
CA ASP A 395 -13.59 11.92 -28.39
C ASP A 395 -12.99 10.56 -28.07
N PHE A 396 -13.48 9.91 -27.00
CA PHE A 396 -13.01 8.58 -26.59
C PHE A 396 -14.06 7.51 -26.86
N TYR A 397 -13.58 6.29 -27.12
CA TYR A 397 -14.44 5.11 -27.19
C TYR A 397 -14.67 4.58 -25.77
N THR A 398 -15.93 4.29 -25.48
CA THR A 398 -16.31 3.48 -24.32
C THR A 398 -16.35 2.02 -24.77
N TYR A 399 -15.76 1.14 -24.00
CA TYR A 399 -15.78 -0.30 -24.23
C TYR A 399 -16.67 -0.95 -23.18
N ASP A 400 -17.65 -1.73 -23.64
CA ASP A 400 -18.43 -2.60 -22.77
C ASP A 400 -17.63 -3.90 -22.57
N TYR A 401 -17.17 -4.13 -21.36
CA TYR A 401 -16.37 -5.31 -21.02
C TYR A 401 -17.13 -6.62 -21.17
N ASP A 402 -18.45 -6.57 -21.13
CA ASP A 402 -19.32 -7.72 -21.28
C ASP A 402 -19.65 -8.04 -22.76
N ASP A 403 -19.26 -7.15 -23.69
CA ASP A 403 -19.56 -7.29 -25.13
C ASP A 403 -18.29 -7.29 -25.99
N ASP A 404 -17.76 -8.50 -26.24
CA ASP A 404 -16.63 -8.73 -27.14
C ASP A 404 -16.83 -8.22 -28.58
N SER A 405 -18.07 -7.98 -28.99
CA SER A 405 -18.39 -7.51 -30.35
C SER A 405 -18.03 -6.06 -30.60
N GLN A 406 -17.80 -5.28 -29.55
CA GLN A 406 -17.43 -3.85 -29.64
C GLN A 406 -15.98 -3.61 -30.08
N TYR A 407 -15.17 -4.66 -30.10
CA TYR A 407 -13.82 -4.54 -30.65
C TYR A 407 -13.89 -4.30 -32.17
N THR A 408 -13.34 -3.17 -32.62
CA THR A 408 -13.25 -2.82 -34.05
C THR A 408 -11.85 -2.31 -34.37
N LYS A 409 -11.47 -2.40 -35.66
CA LYS A 409 -10.19 -1.85 -36.14
C LYS A 409 -10.12 -0.33 -35.99
N ASP A 410 -11.26 0.35 -35.91
CA ASP A 410 -11.33 1.80 -35.73
C ASP A 410 -10.88 2.25 -34.33
N MET A 411 -10.84 1.32 -33.35
CA MET A 411 -10.29 1.59 -32.03
C MET A 411 -8.76 1.70 -32.01
N VAL A 412 -8.09 1.19 -33.03
CA VAL A 412 -6.64 1.22 -33.13
C VAL A 412 -6.16 2.45 -33.88
N TYR A 413 -5.35 3.27 -33.22
CA TYR A 413 -4.81 4.47 -33.81
C TYR A 413 -3.46 4.21 -34.49
N THR A 414 -3.39 4.40 -35.80
CA THR A 414 -2.14 4.30 -36.57
C THR A 414 -1.47 5.67 -36.66
N THR A 415 -0.26 5.78 -36.12
CA THR A 415 0.45 7.06 -35.99
C THR A 415 1.28 7.44 -37.21
N ARG A 416 0.86 7.10 -38.42
CA ARG A 416 1.67 7.32 -39.64
C ARG A 416 2.27 8.74 -39.78
N ASN A 417 1.76 9.74 -39.02
CA ASN A 417 2.22 11.13 -39.10
C ASN A 417 2.34 11.88 -37.78
N LYS A 418 2.22 11.22 -36.61
CA LYS A 418 2.35 11.91 -35.29
C LYS A 418 3.28 11.14 -34.38
N SER A 419 4.50 11.58 -34.30
CA SER A 419 5.56 10.91 -33.50
C SER A 419 5.51 11.22 -32.00
N SER A 420 4.67 12.13 -31.54
CA SER A 420 4.64 12.49 -30.12
C SER A 420 3.33 13.18 -29.71
N TYR A 421 2.85 12.84 -28.51
CA TYR A 421 1.87 13.64 -27.80
C TYR A 421 2.58 14.61 -26.86
N ARG A 422 2.15 15.88 -26.88
CA ARG A 422 2.72 16.95 -26.05
C ARG A 422 1.66 17.54 -25.17
N ASP A 423 2.07 17.93 -23.97
CA ASP A 423 1.23 18.78 -23.14
C ASP A 423 0.92 20.09 -23.87
N PRO A 424 -0.35 20.47 -23.98
CA PRO A 424 -0.73 21.67 -24.75
C PRO A 424 -0.23 22.97 -24.09
N ILE A 425 0.03 22.98 -22.79
CA ILE A 425 0.47 24.18 -22.06
C ILE A 425 1.99 24.26 -21.99
N SER A 426 2.64 23.21 -21.45
CA SER A 426 4.10 23.19 -21.26
C SER A 426 4.86 22.77 -22.51
N GLY A 427 4.22 22.17 -23.51
CA GLY A 427 4.86 21.57 -24.67
C GLY A 427 5.65 20.30 -24.37
N TYR A 428 5.60 19.79 -23.13
CA TYR A 428 6.34 18.61 -22.73
C TYR A 428 5.87 17.36 -23.49
N LYS A 429 6.82 16.52 -23.86
CA LYS A 429 6.56 15.33 -24.68
C LYS A 429 6.22 14.15 -23.75
N TYR A 430 4.92 13.85 -23.59
CA TYR A 430 4.45 12.75 -22.76
C TYR A 430 4.57 11.39 -23.39
N LEU A 431 4.36 11.31 -24.70
CA LEU A 431 4.29 10.07 -25.42
C LEU A 431 5.13 10.16 -26.68
N THR A 432 6.09 9.27 -26.81
CA THR A 432 6.73 8.94 -28.08
C THR A 432 6.07 7.69 -28.61
N VAL A 433 5.60 7.73 -29.84
CA VAL A 433 5.07 6.57 -30.56
C VAL A 433 5.99 6.34 -31.76
N GLN A 434 6.42 5.10 -31.92
CA GLN A 434 7.27 4.75 -33.03
C GLN A 434 6.45 4.75 -34.33
N SER A 435 7.00 5.36 -35.38
CA SER A 435 6.32 5.41 -36.68
C SER A 435 6.02 4.01 -37.20
N GLY A 436 4.77 3.78 -37.61
CA GLY A 436 4.34 2.50 -38.19
C GLY A 436 3.80 1.48 -37.18
N HIS A 437 3.88 1.76 -35.86
CA HIS A 437 3.30 0.88 -34.84
C HIS A 437 1.92 1.38 -34.40
N PRO A 438 0.89 0.54 -34.42
CA PRO A 438 -0.45 0.91 -33.98
C PRO A 438 -0.50 1.02 -32.46
N ILE A 439 -1.27 1.98 -31.94
CA ILE A 439 -1.66 2.06 -30.53
C ILE A 439 -3.17 2.17 -30.43
N MET A 440 -3.71 1.71 -29.31
CA MET A 440 -5.13 1.85 -29.03
C MET A 440 -5.50 3.32 -28.88
N LYS A 441 -6.62 3.76 -29.47
CA LYS A 441 -7.09 5.15 -29.37
C LYS A 441 -7.30 5.56 -27.91
N GLN A 442 -7.73 4.66 -27.03
CA GLN A 442 -7.90 4.93 -25.60
C GLN A 442 -6.61 5.35 -24.87
N PHE A 443 -5.42 5.11 -25.43
CA PHE A 443 -4.14 5.51 -24.86
C PHE A 443 -3.66 6.89 -25.33
N TYR A 444 -4.40 7.51 -26.21
CA TYR A 444 -4.07 8.81 -26.77
C TYR A 444 -4.86 9.92 -26.07
N ASN A 445 -4.30 11.11 -25.99
CA ASN A 445 -4.93 12.25 -25.32
C ASN A 445 -5.37 11.98 -23.87
N ARG A 446 -4.53 11.25 -23.13
CA ARG A 446 -4.72 11.01 -21.70
C ARG A 446 -3.92 12.02 -20.87
N GLU A 447 -4.25 12.10 -19.60
CA GLU A 447 -3.55 12.95 -18.64
C GLU A 447 -2.10 12.51 -18.36
N ALA A 448 -1.30 13.39 -17.74
CA ALA A 448 0.10 13.14 -17.43
C ALA A 448 0.33 11.92 -16.52
N ARG A 449 -0.54 11.71 -15.52
CA ARG A 449 -0.44 10.58 -14.57
C ARG A 449 -0.65 9.23 -15.27
N PHE A 450 -1.46 9.19 -16.31
CA PHE A 450 -1.62 8.00 -17.15
C PHE A 450 -0.29 7.62 -17.80
N TYR A 451 0.35 8.57 -18.49
CA TYR A 451 1.63 8.31 -19.15
C TYR A 451 2.78 8.05 -18.17
N LEU A 452 2.68 8.56 -16.96
CA LEU A 452 3.61 8.25 -15.88
C LEU A 452 3.41 6.83 -15.34
N GLY A 453 2.15 6.39 -15.22
CA GLY A 453 1.78 5.15 -14.51
C GLY A 453 1.72 3.90 -15.38
N ILE A 454 1.43 4.04 -16.69
CA ILE A 454 1.05 2.92 -17.55
C ILE A 454 1.98 2.80 -18.77
N THR A 455 2.56 1.62 -18.95
CA THR A 455 3.14 1.17 -20.22
C THR A 455 2.14 0.28 -20.94
N PHE A 456 1.94 0.53 -22.22
CA PHE A 456 1.00 -0.17 -23.09
C PHE A 456 1.69 -0.61 -24.38
N GLU A 457 1.03 -1.46 -25.17
CA GLU A 457 1.55 -2.02 -26.42
C GLU A 457 2.10 -0.95 -27.36
N ASN A 458 3.28 -1.21 -27.92
CA ASN A 458 4.02 -0.29 -28.80
C ASN A 458 4.53 1.01 -28.16
N ARG A 459 4.38 1.18 -26.86
CA ARG A 459 5.02 2.29 -26.16
C ARG A 459 6.50 2.01 -25.98
N PRO A 460 7.42 2.88 -26.48
CA PRO A 460 8.83 2.70 -26.24
C PRO A 460 9.19 2.94 -24.76
N LEU A 461 10.06 2.10 -24.23
CA LEU A 461 10.78 2.40 -23.00
C LEU A 461 11.96 3.28 -23.36
N ASP A 462 11.95 4.53 -22.93
CA ASP A 462 13.11 5.42 -23.11
C ASP A 462 14.17 5.06 -22.07
N THR A 463 15.22 4.40 -22.53
CA THR A 463 16.35 3.97 -21.68
C THR A 463 17.46 5.01 -21.59
N GLY A 464 17.30 6.18 -22.24
CA GLY A 464 18.32 7.23 -22.27
C GLY A 464 19.54 6.92 -23.14
N ASN A 465 19.65 5.71 -23.70
CA ASN A 465 20.78 5.28 -24.52
C ASN A 465 20.47 5.27 -26.04
N GLY A 466 19.35 5.88 -26.45
CA GLY A 466 18.92 5.97 -27.84
C GLY A 466 18.33 4.69 -28.43
N LYS A 467 18.20 3.63 -27.66
CA LYS A 467 17.57 2.37 -28.07
C LYS A 467 16.11 2.33 -27.57
N ASN A 468 15.23 2.96 -28.31
CA ASN A 468 13.82 3.08 -27.99
C ASN A 468 13.01 1.99 -28.70
N ALA A 469 13.28 0.73 -28.41
CA ALA A 469 12.43 -0.35 -28.92
C ALA A 469 11.01 -0.24 -28.34
N PRO A 470 9.95 -0.48 -29.14
CA PRO A 470 8.59 -0.56 -28.61
C PRO A 470 8.45 -1.70 -27.64
N THR A 471 7.57 -1.54 -26.64
CA THR A 471 7.18 -2.62 -25.75
C THR A 471 6.11 -3.45 -26.46
N GLU A 472 6.41 -4.70 -26.74
CA GLU A 472 5.54 -5.62 -27.46
C GLU A 472 5.09 -6.73 -26.51
N MET A 473 3.80 -6.73 -26.16
CA MET A 473 3.22 -7.63 -25.13
C MET A 473 2.40 -8.78 -25.73
N PHE A 474 2.23 -8.81 -27.06
CA PHE A 474 1.64 -9.98 -27.73
C PHE A 474 2.55 -11.22 -27.58
N TYR A 475 2.05 -12.41 -27.84
CA TYR A 475 2.67 -13.68 -27.49
C TYR A 475 4.17 -13.79 -27.81
N SER A 476 4.56 -13.43 -29.05
CA SER A 476 5.97 -13.47 -29.49
C SER A 476 6.72 -12.14 -29.35
N GLY A 477 6.08 -11.13 -28.77
CA GLY A 477 6.69 -9.82 -28.52
C GLY A 477 7.78 -9.86 -27.45
N ASN A 478 8.60 -8.81 -27.39
CA ASN A 478 9.74 -8.73 -26.48
C ASN A 478 9.36 -8.75 -24.98
N SER A 479 8.13 -8.43 -24.64
CA SER A 479 7.56 -8.48 -23.28
C SER A 479 6.35 -9.42 -23.20
N GLY A 480 6.17 -10.28 -24.19
CA GLY A 480 5.05 -11.22 -24.25
C GLY A 480 5.37 -12.57 -23.61
N PRO A 481 4.37 -13.49 -23.54
CA PRO A 481 4.50 -14.78 -22.88
C PRO A 481 5.65 -15.66 -23.40
N ASN A 482 5.88 -15.70 -24.70
CA ASN A 482 6.96 -16.50 -25.28
C ASN A 482 8.37 -16.00 -24.90
N SER A 483 8.53 -14.70 -24.64
CA SER A 483 9.79 -14.11 -24.21
C SER A 483 9.95 -14.14 -22.69
N GLY A 484 8.87 -14.16 -21.93
CA GLY A 484 8.80 -14.12 -20.46
C GLY A 484 8.95 -15.47 -19.76
N GLY A 485 9.03 -16.55 -20.50
CA GLY A 485 8.99 -17.88 -19.91
C GLY A 485 7.59 -18.20 -19.33
N THR A 486 7.55 -18.74 -18.10
CA THR A 486 6.29 -19.19 -17.51
C THR A 486 5.50 -18.11 -16.79
N HIS A 487 6.12 -16.95 -16.43
CA HIS A 487 5.49 -15.98 -15.54
C HIS A 487 6.00 -14.54 -15.64
N ASP A 488 7.04 -14.24 -16.42
CA ASP A 488 7.61 -12.89 -16.54
C ASP A 488 6.96 -12.11 -17.70
N PHE A 489 5.65 -11.92 -17.64
CA PHE A 489 4.89 -11.19 -18.65
C PHE A 489 3.61 -10.54 -18.06
N PRO A 490 3.08 -9.48 -18.68
CA PRO A 490 1.91 -8.78 -18.18
C PRO A 490 0.61 -9.47 -18.64
N ILE A 491 -0.08 -10.17 -17.74
CA ILE A 491 -1.29 -10.95 -18.11
C ILE A 491 -2.45 -10.08 -18.63
N PHE A 492 -2.48 -8.78 -18.33
CA PHE A 492 -3.50 -7.85 -18.82
C PHE A 492 -3.05 -7.06 -20.05
N GLY A 493 -1.82 -7.26 -20.54
CA GLY A 493 -1.30 -6.55 -21.71
C GLY A 493 -0.99 -5.06 -21.47
N THR A 494 -0.80 -4.68 -20.22
CA THR A 494 -0.33 -3.37 -19.76
C THR A 494 0.58 -3.56 -18.56
N ILE A 495 1.53 -2.64 -18.33
CA ILE A 495 2.52 -2.73 -17.27
C ILE A 495 2.51 -1.44 -16.45
N CYS A 496 2.59 -1.55 -15.12
CA CYS A 496 2.84 -0.41 -14.25
C CYS A 496 4.25 0.15 -14.49
N ARG A 497 4.37 1.49 -14.50
CA ARG A 497 5.66 2.18 -14.58
C ARG A 497 5.81 3.36 -13.62
N LYS A 498 4.89 3.56 -12.72
CA LYS A 498 4.94 4.71 -11.78
C LYS A 498 6.29 4.72 -11.02
N GLY A 499 6.90 5.89 -10.91
CA GLY A 499 8.21 6.04 -10.29
C GLY A 499 9.41 5.76 -11.19
N ILE A 500 9.21 5.22 -12.40
CA ILE A 500 10.30 5.03 -13.37
C ILE A 500 10.51 6.34 -14.12
N GLN A 501 11.69 6.94 -13.93
CA GLN A 501 12.07 8.16 -14.64
C GLN A 501 12.40 7.89 -16.10
N TYR A 502 12.01 8.83 -16.97
CA TYR A 502 12.39 8.78 -18.38
C TYR A 502 13.89 8.97 -18.52
N GLY A 503 14.56 8.04 -19.19
CA GLY A 503 16.00 8.13 -19.46
C GLY A 503 16.91 7.90 -18.27
N SER A 504 16.37 7.63 -17.09
CA SER A 504 17.14 7.25 -15.92
C SER A 504 16.46 6.12 -15.16
N THR A 505 17.30 5.29 -14.59
CA THR A 505 16.86 4.36 -13.55
C THR A 505 16.49 5.15 -12.30
N PRO A 506 15.71 4.58 -11.38
CA PRO A 506 15.48 5.18 -10.04
C PRO A 506 16.78 5.17 -9.20
N SER A 507 17.92 5.50 -9.81
CA SER A 507 19.17 5.71 -9.10
C SER A 507 19.03 6.98 -8.28
N GLY A 508 18.95 6.85 -6.98
CA GLY A 508 18.82 7.98 -6.09
C GLY A 508 17.57 7.95 -5.21
N TRP A 509 16.75 6.92 -5.30
CA TRP A 509 15.73 6.69 -4.28
C TRP A 509 16.44 6.35 -2.97
N ALA A 510 16.30 7.26 -2.02
CA ALA A 510 16.93 7.10 -0.72
C ALA A 510 15.94 6.49 0.31
N PHE A 511 14.63 6.53 0.01
CA PHE A 511 13.57 6.10 0.92
C PHE A 511 12.26 5.81 0.18
N ASP A 512 11.38 5.02 0.81
CA ASP A 512 9.95 4.93 0.47
C ASP A 512 9.18 6.10 1.06
N ILE A 513 8.12 6.51 0.38
CA ILE A 513 7.20 7.52 0.88
C ILE A 513 5.95 6.81 1.44
N LEU A 514 5.80 6.83 2.75
CA LEU A 514 4.62 6.29 3.42
C LEU A 514 3.47 7.30 3.48
N LEU A 515 3.79 8.60 3.50
CA LEU A 515 2.82 9.68 3.43
C LEU A 515 3.44 10.89 2.75
N ARG A 516 2.69 11.53 1.86
CA ARG A 516 3.05 12.78 1.19
C ARG A 516 1.91 13.80 1.21
N LEU A 517 2.25 15.08 1.01
CA LEU A 517 1.29 16.19 1.10
C LEU A 517 0.10 16.05 0.13
N GLY A 518 0.33 15.51 -1.07
CA GLY A 518 -0.77 15.23 -2.02
C GLY A 518 -1.83 14.31 -1.43
N GLU A 519 -1.43 13.30 -0.64
CA GLU A 519 -2.38 12.46 0.11
C GLU A 519 -3.09 13.24 1.21
N VAL A 520 -2.40 14.14 1.91
CA VAL A 520 -3.02 14.95 2.98
C VAL A 520 -4.10 15.89 2.42
N TYR A 521 -3.89 16.50 1.25
CA TYR A 521 -4.93 17.28 0.58
C TYR A 521 -6.17 16.42 0.25
N LEU A 522 -5.97 15.18 -0.19
CA LEU A 522 -7.07 14.28 -0.49
C LEU A 522 -7.76 13.75 0.78
N ASN A 523 -7.01 13.56 1.89
CA ASN A 523 -7.58 13.25 3.21
C ASN A 523 -8.46 14.40 3.71
N TYR A 524 -7.99 15.63 3.54
CA TYR A 524 -8.75 16.84 3.88
C TYR A 524 -10.02 16.98 3.03
N ALA A 525 -9.89 16.77 1.70
CA ALA A 525 -11.03 16.81 0.78
C ALA A 525 -12.11 15.77 1.15
N GLU A 526 -11.69 14.54 1.49
CA GLU A 526 -12.60 13.47 1.92
C GLU A 526 -13.34 13.89 3.19
N ALA A 527 -12.63 14.39 4.19
CA ALA A 527 -13.25 14.81 5.45
C ALA A 527 -14.20 16.01 5.26
N CYS A 528 -13.85 16.99 4.43
CA CYS A 528 -14.73 18.11 4.08
C CYS A 528 -16.00 17.62 3.39
N ALA A 529 -15.89 16.75 2.38
CA ALA A 529 -17.04 16.19 1.68
C ALA A 529 -17.93 15.37 2.61
N GLU A 530 -17.35 14.56 3.52
CA GLU A 530 -18.09 13.80 4.52
C GLU A 530 -18.88 14.67 5.50
N LEU A 531 -18.39 15.87 5.78
CA LEU A 531 -19.06 16.87 6.60
C LEU A 531 -20.04 17.78 5.81
N GLY A 532 -20.14 17.58 4.48
CA GLY A 532 -21.02 18.36 3.61
C GLY A 532 -20.41 19.68 3.12
N ASP A 533 -19.12 19.96 3.41
CA ASP A 533 -18.40 21.11 2.89
C ASP A 533 -17.83 20.77 1.50
N VAL A 534 -18.74 20.67 0.53
CA VAL A 534 -18.42 20.21 -0.84
C VAL A 534 -17.55 21.19 -1.62
N GLU A 535 -17.71 22.51 -1.38
CA GLU A 535 -16.87 23.51 -2.06
C GLU A 535 -15.42 23.41 -1.61
N GLU A 536 -15.16 23.26 -0.31
CA GLU A 536 -13.80 23.14 0.20
C GLU A 536 -13.17 21.80 -0.21
N ALA A 537 -13.94 20.72 -0.25
CA ALA A 537 -13.50 19.45 -0.81
C ALA A 537 -13.03 19.61 -2.26
N LEU A 538 -13.81 20.27 -3.10
CA LEU A 538 -13.45 20.53 -4.51
C LEU A 538 -12.26 21.48 -4.65
N ARG A 539 -12.10 22.52 -3.77
CA ARG A 539 -10.90 23.37 -3.75
C ARG A 539 -9.64 22.53 -3.54
N SER A 540 -9.68 21.62 -2.58
CA SER A 540 -8.56 20.74 -2.25
C SER A 540 -8.23 19.76 -3.40
N VAL A 541 -9.23 19.14 -3.99
CA VAL A 541 -9.08 18.28 -5.17
C VAL A 541 -8.48 19.06 -6.35
N ASN A 542 -8.92 20.29 -6.57
CA ASN A 542 -8.47 21.12 -7.67
C ASN A 542 -6.97 21.46 -7.61
N LEU A 543 -6.37 21.55 -6.42
CA LEU A 543 -4.91 21.71 -6.29
C LEU A 543 -4.15 20.52 -6.89
N ILE A 544 -4.63 19.31 -6.63
CA ILE A 544 -4.05 18.08 -7.19
C ILE A 544 -4.26 18.02 -8.70
N ARG A 545 -5.46 18.37 -9.18
CA ARG A 545 -5.83 18.38 -10.61
C ARG A 545 -4.98 19.40 -11.37
N ALA A 546 -4.84 20.61 -10.84
CA ALA A 546 -4.02 21.67 -11.44
C ALA A 546 -2.55 21.24 -11.58
N ARG A 547 -1.96 20.59 -10.54
CA ARG A 547 -0.62 20.01 -10.63
C ARG A 547 -0.51 18.94 -11.71
N ALA A 548 -1.52 18.07 -11.82
CA ALA A 548 -1.58 17.00 -12.82
C ALA A 548 -1.89 17.50 -14.24
N GLY A 549 -2.21 18.79 -14.42
CA GLY A 549 -2.50 19.40 -15.73
C GLY A 549 -3.84 19.01 -16.30
N VAL A 550 -4.83 18.67 -15.47
CA VAL A 550 -6.21 18.39 -15.89
C VAL A 550 -7.14 19.48 -15.41
N ALA A 551 -8.23 19.71 -16.16
CA ALA A 551 -9.19 20.76 -15.85
C ALA A 551 -9.73 20.61 -14.41
N GLU A 552 -9.78 21.72 -13.69
CA GLU A 552 -10.36 21.81 -12.36
C GLU A 552 -11.90 21.68 -12.43
N TYR A 553 -12.50 21.19 -11.36
CA TYR A 553 -13.96 21.21 -11.20
C TYR A 553 -14.42 22.59 -10.77
N LYS A 554 -15.60 23.00 -11.25
CA LYS A 554 -16.34 24.11 -10.66
C LYS A 554 -16.63 23.81 -9.21
N LEU A 555 -16.60 24.85 -8.34
CA LEU A 555 -16.87 24.70 -6.92
C LEU A 555 -18.38 24.52 -6.64
N ASN A 556 -19.21 25.12 -7.49
CA ASN A 556 -20.66 25.00 -7.48
C ASN A 556 -21.21 25.28 -8.89
N ALA A 557 -22.51 25.10 -9.12
CA ALA A 557 -23.15 25.26 -10.42
C ALA A 557 -23.00 26.69 -11.01
N GLY A 558 -22.80 27.70 -10.18
CA GLY A 558 -22.64 29.10 -10.60
C GLY A 558 -21.19 29.53 -10.84
N ASP A 559 -20.21 28.65 -10.58
CA ASP A 559 -18.79 29.00 -10.71
C ASP A 559 -18.40 29.19 -12.19
N ALA A 560 -18.07 30.42 -12.54
CA ALA A 560 -17.62 30.81 -13.88
C ALA A 560 -16.11 31.11 -13.94
N THR A 561 -15.36 30.80 -12.88
CA THR A 561 -13.91 31.07 -12.80
C THR A 561 -13.12 30.08 -13.64
N THR A 562 -11.91 30.46 -14.00
CA THR A 562 -10.94 29.58 -14.66
C THR A 562 -10.10 28.84 -13.64
N GLY A 563 -9.51 27.71 -14.04
CA GLY A 563 -8.53 26.97 -13.26
C GLY A 563 -7.17 27.69 -13.17
N ALA A 564 -6.28 27.16 -12.35
CA ALA A 564 -4.96 27.73 -12.08
C ALA A 564 -4.01 27.77 -13.29
N ARG A 565 -4.30 26.97 -14.33
CA ARG A 565 -3.60 26.98 -15.62
C ARG A 565 -4.30 27.78 -16.69
N GLY A 566 -5.40 28.50 -16.34
CA GLY A 566 -6.19 29.33 -17.25
C GLY A 566 -7.23 28.56 -18.07
N GLU A 567 -7.41 27.26 -17.86
CA GLU A 567 -8.41 26.45 -18.52
C GLU A 567 -9.81 26.67 -17.92
N LYS A 568 -10.85 26.36 -18.70
CA LYS A 568 -12.23 26.41 -18.22
C LYS A 568 -12.48 25.26 -17.25
N ARG A 569 -13.04 25.55 -16.09
CA ARG A 569 -13.49 24.55 -15.12
C ARG A 569 -14.65 23.72 -15.68
N ILE A 570 -14.68 22.44 -15.31
CA ILE A 570 -15.72 21.49 -15.72
C ILE A 570 -16.73 21.27 -14.60
N ASP A 571 -17.94 20.87 -14.97
CA ASP A 571 -18.97 20.53 -13.98
C ASP A 571 -18.65 19.22 -13.27
N VAL A 572 -19.10 19.09 -12.02
CA VAL A 572 -19.10 17.82 -11.31
C VAL A 572 -20.20 16.93 -11.90
N PRO A 573 -19.86 15.80 -12.51
CA PRO A 573 -20.87 14.87 -13.02
C PRO A 573 -21.82 14.39 -11.94
N GLY A 574 -23.13 14.48 -12.21
CA GLY A 574 -24.18 14.17 -11.25
C GLY A 574 -24.56 15.33 -10.31
N GLY A 575 -23.79 16.43 -10.30
CA GLY A 575 -24.06 17.61 -9.46
C GLY A 575 -23.24 17.70 -8.20
N TYR A 576 -23.55 18.69 -7.37
CA TYR A 576 -22.72 19.10 -6.21
C TYR A 576 -23.25 18.59 -4.86
N ASP A 577 -24.01 17.49 -4.85
CA ASP A 577 -24.36 16.83 -3.61
C ASP A 577 -23.14 16.08 -3.01
N LYS A 578 -23.27 15.75 -1.73
CA LYS A 578 -22.21 15.09 -0.97
C LYS A 578 -21.69 13.81 -1.63
N ASP A 579 -22.60 12.94 -2.09
CA ASP A 579 -22.22 11.62 -2.61
C ASP A 579 -21.50 11.73 -3.96
N ASN A 580 -21.92 12.63 -4.83
CA ASN A 580 -21.24 12.89 -6.09
C ASN A 580 -19.85 13.50 -5.87
N VAL A 581 -19.72 14.44 -4.94
CA VAL A 581 -18.41 15.03 -4.59
C VAL A 581 -17.50 14.01 -3.93
N LEU A 582 -18.01 13.13 -3.06
CA LEU A 582 -17.22 12.01 -2.51
C LEU A 582 -16.70 11.08 -3.59
N LYS A 583 -17.51 10.73 -4.59
CA LYS A 583 -17.05 9.93 -5.74
C LYS A 583 -15.93 10.62 -6.52
N VAL A 584 -16.03 11.95 -6.70
CA VAL A 584 -14.94 12.74 -7.31
C VAL A 584 -13.66 12.65 -6.49
N VAL A 585 -13.74 12.87 -5.17
CA VAL A 585 -12.60 12.78 -4.25
C VAL A 585 -11.99 11.39 -4.29
N TYR A 586 -12.79 10.33 -4.23
CA TYR A 586 -12.32 8.95 -4.24
C TYR A 586 -11.61 8.62 -5.55
N ARG A 587 -12.18 8.99 -6.71
CA ARG A 587 -11.52 8.76 -8.00
C ARG A 587 -10.21 9.53 -8.12
N GLU A 588 -10.18 10.80 -7.72
CA GLU A 588 -8.95 11.60 -7.73
C GLU A 588 -7.88 10.95 -6.84
N ARG A 589 -8.27 10.46 -5.66
CA ARG A 589 -7.38 9.74 -4.74
C ARG A 589 -6.85 8.44 -5.36
N ILE A 590 -7.69 7.64 -6.00
CA ILE A 590 -7.29 6.38 -6.66
C ILE A 590 -6.23 6.66 -7.73
N ILE A 591 -6.44 7.68 -8.56
CA ILE A 591 -5.52 8.04 -9.65
C ILE A 591 -4.22 8.64 -9.10
N GLU A 592 -4.32 9.59 -8.18
CA GLU A 592 -3.16 10.28 -7.62
C GLU A 592 -2.25 9.34 -6.87
N LEU A 593 -2.82 8.46 -6.04
CA LEU A 593 -2.10 7.48 -5.22
C LEU A 593 -2.01 6.09 -5.86
N ALA A 594 -2.28 6.00 -7.17
CA ALA A 594 -2.15 4.75 -7.92
C ALA A 594 -0.78 4.10 -7.64
N PHE A 595 -0.75 2.80 -7.37
CA PHE A 595 0.44 1.99 -7.10
C PHE A 595 1.24 2.37 -5.82
N GLU A 596 0.67 3.19 -4.92
CA GLU A 596 1.26 3.55 -3.62
C GLU A 596 0.66 2.74 -2.47
N ASN A 597 0.13 1.56 -2.74
CA ASN A 597 -0.50 0.63 -1.78
C ASN A 597 -1.65 1.21 -0.93
N LYS A 598 -2.38 2.21 -1.46
CA LYS A 598 -3.53 2.82 -0.77
C LYS A 598 -4.86 2.21 -1.18
N TYR A 599 -5.01 1.87 -2.44
CA TYR A 599 -6.29 1.49 -3.05
C TYR A 599 -6.95 0.27 -2.37
N TYR A 600 -6.18 -0.74 -1.97
CA TYR A 600 -6.70 -1.91 -1.26
C TYR A 600 -7.43 -1.53 0.02
N TYR A 601 -6.83 -0.65 0.81
CA TYR A 601 -7.41 -0.19 2.07
C TYR A 601 -8.52 0.84 1.87
N ASP A 602 -8.37 1.72 0.90
CA ASP A 602 -9.33 2.80 0.62
C ASP A 602 -10.72 2.26 0.27
N VAL A 603 -10.84 1.33 -0.69
CA VAL A 603 -12.15 0.76 -1.08
C VAL A 603 -12.82 0.01 0.08
N ARG A 604 -12.05 -0.57 0.99
CA ARG A 604 -12.56 -1.27 2.19
C ARG A 604 -13.05 -0.28 3.23
N ARG A 605 -12.23 0.71 3.60
CA ARG A 605 -12.62 1.69 4.60
C ARG A 605 -13.75 2.62 4.13
N TRP A 606 -13.91 2.82 2.84
CA TRP A 606 -15.04 3.55 2.25
C TRP A 606 -16.34 2.72 2.24
N GLY A 607 -16.27 1.40 2.42
CA GLY A 607 -17.42 0.49 2.36
C GLY A 607 -17.90 0.26 0.93
N VAL A 608 -16.98 0.25 -0.07
CA VAL A 608 -17.33 0.11 -1.50
C VAL A 608 -16.65 -1.09 -2.17
N ALA A 609 -15.88 -1.88 -1.41
CA ALA A 609 -15.12 -3.00 -1.96
C ALA A 609 -15.99 -4.11 -2.57
N ASP A 610 -17.25 -4.23 -2.16
CA ASP A 610 -18.24 -5.18 -2.68
C ASP A 610 -19.01 -4.67 -3.92
N GLY A 611 -18.57 -3.57 -4.52
CA GLY A 611 -19.22 -2.95 -5.67
C GLY A 611 -20.50 -2.19 -5.35
N LYS A 612 -20.78 -1.96 -4.06
CA LYS A 612 -21.94 -1.22 -3.60
C LYS A 612 -21.53 0.05 -2.87
N TRP A 613 -22.36 1.08 -2.94
CA TRP A 613 -22.18 2.28 -2.16
C TRP A 613 -22.64 2.03 -0.73
N ARG A 614 -21.69 1.66 0.16
CA ARG A 614 -21.92 1.46 1.61
C ARG A 614 -23.09 0.51 1.90
N GLY A 615 -23.13 -0.62 1.21
CA GLY A 615 -24.19 -1.63 1.32
C GLY A 615 -25.52 -1.25 0.66
N GLY A 616 -25.58 -0.09 0.00
CA GLY A 616 -26.76 0.40 -0.74
C GLY A 616 -26.74 0.04 -2.23
N ALA A 617 -26.92 1.05 -3.08
CA ALA A 617 -26.96 0.87 -4.55
C ALA A 617 -25.64 0.36 -5.14
N GLU A 618 -25.73 -0.41 -6.21
CA GLU A 618 -24.58 -0.86 -6.99
C GLU A 618 -23.83 0.31 -7.62
N LEU A 619 -22.50 0.23 -7.66
CA LEU A 619 -21.62 1.21 -8.30
C LEU A 619 -21.55 0.91 -9.80
N THR A 620 -22.53 1.39 -10.56
CA THR A 620 -22.62 1.20 -12.01
C THR A 620 -22.20 2.43 -12.81
N ASP A 621 -21.91 3.54 -12.13
CA ASP A 621 -21.63 4.83 -12.76
C ASP A 621 -20.17 5.03 -13.20
N GLY A 622 -19.30 4.04 -12.96
CA GLY A 622 -17.91 4.05 -13.40
C GLY A 622 -17.00 5.07 -12.70
N TRP A 623 -17.45 5.67 -11.58
CA TRP A 623 -16.63 6.58 -10.79
C TRP A 623 -15.53 5.88 -10.00
N ILE A 624 -15.90 4.76 -9.40
CA ILE A 624 -15.01 3.91 -8.61
C ILE A 624 -15.11 2.53 -9.23
N TYR A 625 -13.99 1.94 -9.55
CA TYR A 625 -13.97 0.55 -9.91
C TYR A 625 -13.74 -0.28 -8.66
N ALA A 626 -14.78 -0.94 -8.19
CA ALA A 626 -14.63 -2.00 -7.21
C ALA A 626 -14.33 -3.31 -7.95
N PRO A 627 -13.48 -4.17 -7.42
CA PRO A 627 -13.04 -5.38 -8.13
C PRO A 627 -14.15 -6.39 -8.44
N TYR A 628 -15.41 -6.07 -8.15
CA TYR A 628 -16.48 -7.06 -8.06
C TYR A 628 -17.76 -6.52 -8.66
N HIS A 629 -17.78 -6.40 -9.98
CA HIS A 629 -19.01 -6.08 -10.72
C HIS A 629 -20.05 -7.21 -10.60
N LYS A 630 -21.32 -6.83 -10.41
CA LYS A 630 -22.50 -7.69 -10.40
C LYS A 630 -22.63 -8.64 -9.21
N GLY A 631 -23.27 -8.17 -8.17
CA GLY A 631 -23.86 -9.01 -7.14
C GLY A 631 -22.98 -9.34 -5.93
N GLY A 632 -21.76 -8.78 -5.84
CA GLY A 632 -20.94 -8.92 -4.61
C GLY A 632 -20.21 -10.26 -4.44
N GLU A 633 -20.29 -11.17 -5.41
CA GLU A 633 -19.68 -12.51 -5.34
C GLU A 633 -18.39 -12.68 -6.14
N GLY A 634 -17.98 -11.64 -6.85
CA GLY A 634 -16.79 -11.66 -7.68
C GLY A 634 -17.03 -11.12 -9.09
N GLY A 635 -15.97 -10.98 -9.86
CA GLY A 635 -16.06 -10.48 -11.22
C GLY A 635 -14.84 -10.77 -12.07
N ASP A 636 -15.09 -10.76 -13.36
CA ASP A 636 -14.05 -10.89 -14.37
C ASP A 636 -13.23 -9.61 -14.45
N VAL A 637 -11.93 -9.77 -14.56
CA VAL A 637 -10.96 -8.69 -14.70
C VAL A 637 -10.34 -8.77 -16.08
N HIS A 638 -10.40 -7.68 -16.83
CA HIS A 638 -10.10 -7.69 -18.24
C HIS A 638 -8.68 -7.22 -18.57
N GLY A 639 -8.14 -7.83 -19.61
CA GLY A 639 -6.88 -7.50 -20.26
C GLY A 639 -6.97 -7.61 -21.77
N TYR A 640 -5.87 -7.33 -22.46
CA TYR A 640 -5.75 -7.62 -23.88
C TYR A 640 -5.33 -9.07 -24.12
N ASN A 641 -5.57 -9.56 -25.32
CA ASN A 641 -5.26 -10.93 -25.72
C ASN A 641 -3.77 -11.10 -26.00
N ILE A 642 -2.99 -11.28 -24.92
CA ILE A 642 -1.53 -11.50 -24.98
C ILE A 642 -1.17 -12.86 -25.62
N ASN A 643 -2.09 -13.82 -25.69
CA ASN A 643 -1.86 -15.15 -26.27
C ASN A 643 -2.05 -15.18 -27.78
N ASN A 644 -2.28 -14.05 -28.42
CA ASN A 644 -2.37 -13.98 -29.86
C ASN A 644 -1.01 -14.20 -30.51
N VAL A 645 -0.90 -15.28 -31.28
CA VAL A 645 0.38 -15.78 -31.83
C VAL A 645 0.73 -15.16 -33.19
N ASN A 646 -0.25 -14.71 -33.96
CA ASN A 646 -0.09 -14.57 -35.41
C ASN A 646 -0.57 -13.24 -36.00
N ASP A 647 -0.65 -12.19 -35.23
CA ASP A 647 -1.12 -10.92 -35.77
C ASP A 647 0.02 -9.99 -36.17
N ALA A 648 0.37 -10.00 -37.45
CA ALA A 648 1.34 -9.05 -38.01
C ALA A 648 0.96 -7.59 -37.86
N THR A 649 -0.29 -7.29 -37.56
CA THR A 649 -0.81 -5.94 -37.32
C THR A 649 -1.12 -5.68 -35.85
N ASN A 650 -0.97 -6.66 -34.99
CA ASN A 650 -1.31 -6.67 -33.54
C ASN A 650 -2.77 -6.28 -33.24
N LEU A 651 -3.66 -6.33 -34.23
CA LEU A 651 -5.04 -5.90 -34.06
C LEU A 651 -5.84 -6.84 -33.17
N SER A 652 -5.59 -8.15 -33.26
CA SER A 652 -6.24 -9.13 -32.41
C SER A 652 -5.67 -9.15 -30.99
N PHE A 653 -4.49 -8.57 -30.76
CA PHE A 653 -3.99 -8.31 -29.41
C PHE A 653 -4.94 -7.42 -28.61
N TYR A 654 -5.51 -6.40 -29.24
CA TYR A 654 -6.40 -5.44 -28.57
C TYR A 654 -7.80 -5.99 -28.27
N LYS A 655 -8.09 -7.24 -28.66
CA LYS A 655 -9.32 -7.89 -28.21
C LYS A 655 -9.28 -8.07 -26.69
N ARG A 656 -10.32 -7.60 -26.02
CA ARG A 656 -10.44 -7.78 -24.57
C ARG A 656 -10.79 -9.23 -24.25
N VAL A 657 -10.12 -9.74 -23.22
CA VAL A 657 -10.31 -11.09 -22.67
C VAL A 657 -10.32 -10.99 -21.16
N SER A 658 -10.86 -11.98 -20.48
CA SER A 658 -10.86 -12.08 -19.02
C SER A 658 -9.80 -13.09 -18.55
N PRO A 659 -8.54 -12.66 -18.33
CA PRO A 659 -7.49 -13.57 -17.85
C PRO A 659 -7.62 -13.92 -16.37
N GLN A 660 -8.46 -13.21 -15.62
CA GLN A 660 -8.60 -13.42 -14.18
C GLN A 660 -10.04 -13.20 -13.73
N HIS A 661 -10.49 -14.07 -12.84
CA HIS A 661 -11.72 -13.90 -12.06
C HIS A 661 -11.35 -13.67 -10.59
N ARG A 662 -11.92 -12.64 -9.96
CA ARG A 662 -11.68 -12.31 -8.56
C ARG A 662 -12.95 -12.53 -7.73
N ILE A 663 -12.76 -13.03 -6.52
CA ILE A 663 -13.82 -13.28 -5.56
C ILE A 663 -13.67 -12.32 -4.37
N PHE A 664 -14.77 -11.72 -4.00
CA PHE A 664 -14.85 -10.92 -2.77
C PHE A 664 -16.17 -11.19 -2.06
N THR A 665 -16.06 -11.36 -0.76
CA THR A 665 -17.22 -11.38 0.13
C THR A 665 -17.02 -10.31 1.20
N LYS A 666 -18.11 -9.79 1.78
CA LYS A 666 -18.05 -8.68 2.75
C LYS A 666 -17.12 -8.99 3.94
N ARG A 667 -17.03 -10.27 4.37
CA ARG A 667 -16.09 -10.70 5.42
C ARG A 667 -14.62 -10.37 5.10
N MET A 668 -14.26 -10.35 3.80
CA MET A 668 -12.89 -10.06 3.35
C MET A 668 -12.52 -8.58 3.44
N THR A 669 -13.40 -7.75 3.97
CA THR A 669 -13.10 -6.34 4.28
C THR A 669 -11.99 -6.24 5.34
N LEU A 670 -12.03 -7.13 6.34
CA LEU A 670 -10.97 -7.32 7.34
C LEU A 670 -10.43 -8.76 7.24
N LEU A 671 -9.16 -8.92 7.56
CA LEU A 671 -8.58 -10.24 7.68
C LEU A 671 -9.14 -10.97 8.92
N PRO A 672 -9.21 -12.32 8.88
CA PRO A 672 -9.59 -13.10 10.05
C PRO A 672 -8.53 -12.98 11.15
N ILE A 673 -8.94 -13.08 12.41
CA ILE A 673 -7.99 -13.40 13.49
C ILE A 673 -7.41 -14.79 13.19
N PRO A 674 -6.07 -14.97 13.28
CA PRO A 674 -5.45 -16.27 12.99
C PRO A 674 -6.04 -17.40 13.84
N GLN A 675 -6.27 -18.55 13.24
CA GLN A 675 -6.81 -19.71 13.96
C GLN A 675 -5.92 -20.14 15.12
N GLU A 676 -4.60 -19.99 14.98
CA GLU A 676 -3.65 -20.28 16.05
C GLU A 676 -3.87 -19.36 17.28
N GLU A 677 -4.21 -18.08 17.06
CA GLU A 677 -4.53 -17.16 18.13
C GLU A 677 -5.84 -17.55 18.82
N ILE A 678 -6.89 -17.84 18.07
CA ILE A 678 -8.17 -18.31 18.60
C ILE A 678 -7.99 -19.58 19.45
N ASN A 679 -7.14 -20.51 18.99
CA ASN A 679 -6.87 -21.76 19.70
C ASN A 679 -6.09 -21.57 21.00
N ARG A 680 -5.21 -20.57 21.07
CA ARG A 680 -4.41 -20.25 22.26
C ARG A 680 -5.12 -19.31 23.24
N ASN A 681 -5.90 -18.38 22.71
CA ASN A 681 -6.56 -17.32 23.43
C ASN A 681 -8.08 -17.44 23.27
N HIS A 682 -8.70 -18.22 24.13
CA HIS A 682 -10.14 -18.47 24.11
C HIS A 682 -10.99 -17.24 24.44
N ASN A 683 -10.41 -16.15 24.93
CA ASN A 683 -11.11 -14.88 25.14
C ASN A 683 -11.19 -14.04 23.85
N CYS A 684 -10.41 -14.39 22.83
CA CYS A 684 -10.38 -13.69 21.56
C CYS A 684 -11.46 -14.26 20.61
N VAL A 685 -12.46 -13.47 20.28
CA VAL A 685 -13.53 -13.85 19.33
C VAL A 685 -13.06 -13.68 17.88
N GLN A 686 -13.62 -14.48 16.98
CA GLN A 686 -13.33 -14.35 15.53
C GLN A 686 -14.02 -13.12 14.94
N THR A 687 -13.51 -12.61 13.82
CA THR A 687 -14.14 -11.50 13.07
C THR A 687 -15.37 -12.00 12.31
N THR A 688 -16.44 -11.20 12.28
CA THR A 688 -17.71 -11.51 11.62
C THR A 688 -17.52 -12.07 10.22
N GLY A 689 -18.15 -13.21 9.95
CA GLY A 689 -18.11 -13.94 8.67
C GLY A 689 -16.92 -14.88 8.52
N TRP A 690 -16.00 -14.95 9.51
CA TRP A 690 -14.88 -15.86 9.55
C TRP A 690 -15.02 -16.96 10.61
N GLU A 691 -16.15 -16.99 11.31
CA GLU A 691 -16.51 -18.04 12.25
C GLU A 691 -16.55 -19.40 11.55
N SER A 692 -16.21 -20.48 12.25
CA SER A 692 -16.27 -21.82 11.68
C SER A 692 -17.71 -22.21 11.33
N ALA A 693 -17.92 -22.87 10.21
CA ALA A 693 -19.25 -23.32 9.76
C ALA A 693 -19.99 -24.27 10.74
N GLY A 694 -19.45 -24.52 11.92
CA GLY A 694 -20.10 -25.24 13.02
C GLY A 694 -20.92 -24.38 13.97
N ASP A 695 -20.69 -23.05 13.98
CA ASP A 695 -21.41 -22.12 14.86
C ASP A 695 -22.62 -21.48 14.17
N ASP A 696 -22.71 -21.53 12.84
CA ASP A 696 -23.79 -20.93 12.05
C ASP A 696 -25.07 -21.81 11.96
N ALA A 697 -25.01 -23.04 12.45
CA ALA A 697 -26.15 -23.99 12.40
C ALA A 697 -27.28 -23.68 13.43
N VAL A 698 -27.19 -22.58 14.16
CA VAL A 698 -28.18 -22.22 15.22
C VAL A 698 -28.99 -20.96 14.89
N ASN A 699 -28.67 -20.23 13.78
CA ASN A 699 -29.35 -18.98 13.42
C ASN A 699 -29.71 -18.87 11.93
N GLU A 700 -30.35 -19.90 11.35
CA GLU A 700 -31.21 -19.76 10.17
C GLU A 700 -32.69 -19.95 10.53
#